data_7e2d5350b53aa976c0260864c8768066
#
_entry.id   7e2d5350b53aa976c0260864c8768066
#
_cell.length_a   1.000
_cell.length_b   1.000
_cell.length_c   1.000
_cell.angle_alpha   90.00
_cell.angle_beta   90.00
_cell.angle_gamma   90.00
#
_symmetry.space_group_name_H-M   'P 1'
#
loop_
_entity.id
_entity.type
_entity.pdbx_description
1 polymer ?
#
loop_
_entity_poly.entity_id
_entity_poly.type
_entity_poly.pdbx_seq_one_letter_code
_entity_poly.pdbx_strand_id
1 'polypeptide(L)'
;MFGQGTKLSVERDLVFIGGGHTHALVLKQFGMKPLDGVRLTLISEQTLTPYSGMLPGFVAGHYSYLDAHIDLNRLCQWANVRFIRGTVTGIDADANTVHTTLSDDSGESVAVQYDQLSIDVGSTPDLSVPGAREHAVGVKPVSQFGEIWNNLLQASKETVSGEWGVVGAGAGGVELVLGMAQRLRAHKDLNFHLLYSGDHVLRGYPDKVVSVAEKYLKKNNITLHPDFRVAEVHADGLTATGGKRVTLDKSIWCTGAAAATWLAETGLEVSERGFIAVNEYLQSKSHSNVFAVGDCSDMLSDPRPKAGVYAVRQAPFLADNLRSVLAAHGNGPALKPLKLQTDFLSLLSLGEKTAVGCRGGYTASGRWVWKLKDNIDQKFMRKLNEPGPKMAMAAPAMEVMHCAGCGSKLGPDIIAGNLAELSVHQNDAVTPALGKAEDASLWRVGTGMLAVQSIDGFRSFTEDYSRFGKICVNHALSDLYAMGATPVSAQVWLNLKHAHPRIQKRDHKLLMASITHALNEQHATLAGGHSSEGLETHVALVANGEIAADKAVNKDTVKPGDVLVLTKALGTGLILAADMQAQAPAVATDAAFDSMLQSNRRIGSALHSHNVSAATDVTGFGLIGHLLEMLGSTELVATLKLNNIPLIDGAYGLSSTGFRSTLYPHLQVYLQRCAVSEGADSAMLDVLLDPQTSGGLLIALPQENADSLIKEFPESVIIGGVESSHGSAVTATERIHIS
;
A
#
# COMPACT_ATOMS: atom_id res chain seq x y z
N MET A 1 -6.58 -17.61 39.99
CA MET A 1 -7.85 -16.87 39.85
C MET A 1 -7.64 -15.82 38.78
N PHE A 2 -7.99 -16.14 37.55
CA PHE A 2 -7.97 -15.18 36.44
C PHE A 2 -9.40 -14.68 36.28
N GLY A 3 -9.64 -13.46 36.77
CA GLY A 3 -10.96 -12.82 36.76
C GLY A 3 -11.25 -12.23 35.40
N GLN A 4 -12.36 -12.63 34.87
CA GLN A 4 -13.32 -11.94 33.98
C GLN A 4 -12.81 -10.69 33.25
N GLY A 5 -12.61 -10.80 31.96
CA GLY A 5 -12.38 -9.69 31.03
C GLY A 5 -11.50 -10.02 29.83
N THR A 6 -11.21 -11.28 29.54
CA THR A 6 -10.53 -11.66 28.30
C THR A 6 -11.43 -11.32 27.12
N LYS A 7 -11.05 -10.29 26.33
CA LYS A 7 -11.52 -10.16 24.95
C LYS A 7 -11.48 -11.54 24.31
N LEU A 8 -12.60 -11.97 23.74
CA LEU A 8 -12.68 -13.25 23.05
C LEU A 8 -11.49 -13.36 22.08
N SER A 9 -10.73 -14.44 22.22
CA SER A 9 -9.65 -14.76 21.29
C SER A 9 -10.23 -14.92 19.90
N VAL A 10 -9.46 -14.59 18.85
CA VAL A 10 -9.88 -14.83 17.46
C VAL A 10 -10.07 -16.34 17.26
N GLU A 11 -11.24 -16.74 16.78
CA GLU A 11 -11.65 -18.13 16.59
C GLU A 11 -11.84 -18.49 15.11
N ARG A 12 -12.16 -17.48 14.26
CA ARG A 12 -12.52 -17.65 12.85
C ARG A 12 -11.90 -16.58 11.98
N ASP A 13 -11.59 -16.97 10.73
CA ASP A 13 -11.10 -16.09 9.66
C ASP A 13 -12.20 -15.87 8.59
N LEU A 14 -12.56 -14.62 8.36
CA LEU A 14 -13.30 -14.18 7.19
C LEU A 14 -12.35 -13.46 6.25
N VAL A 15 -12.12 -14.03 5.07
CA VAL A 15 -11.26 -13.46 4.04
C VAL A 15 -12.10 -12.84 2.94
N PHE A 16 -11.74 -11.62 2.55
CA PHE A 16 -12.28 -10.89 1.40
C PHE A 16 -11.23 -10.85 0.30
N ILE A 17 -11.59 -11.21 -0.93
CA ILE A 17 -10.75 -11.07 -2.12
C ILE A 17 -11.29 -9.93 -2.96
N GLY A 18 -10.45 -8.92 -3.19
CA GLY A 18 -10.76 -7.73 -3.98
C GLY A 18 -11.44 -6.63 -3.16
N GLY A 19 -10.99 -5.40 -3.40
CA GLY A 19 -11.50 -4.18 -2.76
C GLY A 19 -12.68 -3.55 -3.52
N GLY A 20 -13.59 -4.37 -4.09
CA GLY A 20 -14.76 -3.87 -4.81
C GLY A 20 -15.73 -3.07 -3.93
N HIS A 21 -16.68 -2.39 -4.57
CA HIS A 21 -17.61 -1.49 -3.88
C HIS A 21 -18.45 -2.19 -2.80
N THR A 22 -18.83 -3.46 -3.04
CA THR A 22 -19.57 -4.24 -2.06
C THR A 22 -18.72 -4.49 -0.81
N HIS A 23 -17.48 -4.94 -0.98
CA HIS A 23 -16.57 -5.20 0.12
C HIS A 23 -16.24 -3.93 0.91
N ALA A 24 -15.94 -2.82 0.27
CA ALA A 24 -15.68 -1.55 0.96
C ALA A 24 -16.84 -1.14 1.89
N LEU A 25 -18.09 -1.31 1.43
CA LEU A 25 -19.27 -1.03 2.23
C LEU A 25 -19.47 -2.04 3.38
N VAL A 26 -19.18 -3.32 3.15
CA VAL A 26 -19.26 -4.38 4.16
C VAL A 26 -18.21 -4.17 5.24
N LEU A 27 -16.96 -3.87 4.86
CA LEU A 27 -15.87 -3.55 5.80
C LEU A 27 -16.24 -2.37 6.68
N LYS A 28 -16.82 -1.30 6.10
CA LYS A 28 -17.34 -0.19 6.89
C LYS A 28 -18.41 -0.64 7.89
N GLN A 29 -19.39 -1.47 7.48
CA GLN A 29 -20.42 -1.98 8.38
C GLN A 29 -19.85 -2.83 9.51
N PHE A 30 -18.81 -3.63 9.23
CA PHE A 30 -18.11 -4.41 10.26
C PHE A 30 -17.27 -3.53 11.18
N GLY A 31 -16.62 -2.46 10.67
CA GLY A 31 -15.95 -1.47 11.51
C GLY A 31 -16.89 -0.73 12.45
N MET A 32 -18.13 -0.42 12.00
CA MET A 32 -19.16 0.19 12.85
C MET A 32 -19.72 -0.77 13.90
N LYS A 33 -19.85 -2.05 13.57
CA LYS A 33 -20.34 -3.10 14.45
C LYS A 33 -19.45 -4.34 14.29
N PRO A 34 -18.34 -4.42 15.01
CA PRO A 34 -17.42 -5.57 14.93
C PRO A 34 -18.10 -6.92 15.24
N LEU A 35 -17.48 -7.99 14.77
CA LEU A 35 -17.83 -9.37 15.11
C LEU A 35 -16.83 -9.90 16.12
N ASP A 36 -17.31 -10.31 17.28
CA ASP A 36 -16.47 -10.91 18.31
C ASP A 36 -15.96 -12.29 17.84
N GLY A 37 -14.68 -12.55 18.13
CA GLY A 37 -14.01 -13.80 17.77
C GLY A 37 -13.74 -13.99 16.28
N VAL A 38 -14.00 -13.00 15.43
CA VAL A 38 -13.77 -13.08 13.97
C VAL A 38 -12.69 -12.10 13.56
N ARG A 39 -11.64 -12.62 12.90
CA ARG A 39 -10.66 -11.80 12.22
C ARG A 39 -11.09 -11.56 10.78
N LEU A 40 -11.09 -10.31 10.35
CA LEU A 40 -11.35 -9.91 8.98
C LEU A 40 -10.02 -9.72 8.24
N THR A 41 -9.92 -10.24 7.02
CA THR A 41 -8.77 -10.05 6.15
C THR A 41 -9.25 -9.58 4.78
N LEU A 42 -8.66 -8.51 4.24
CA LEU A 42 -8.83 -8.11 2.85
C LEU A 42 -7.54 -8.39 2.08
N ILE A 43 -7.64 -9.11 0.97
CA ILE A 43 -6.56 -9.31 0.00
C ILE A 43 -6.90 -8.49 -1.23
N SER A 44 -6.03 -7.54 -1.59
CA SER A 44 -6.20 -6.70 -2.79
C SER A 44 -4.85 -6.36 -3.39
N GLU A 45 -4.78 -6.34 -4.71
CA GLU A 45 -3.59 -5.94 -5.46
C GLU A 45 -3.21 -4.48 -5.19
N GLN A 46 -4.23 -3.64 -5.04
CA GLN A 46 -4.06 -2.19 -4.87
C GLN A 46 -4.66 -1.71 -3.55
N THR A 47 -4.04 -0.71 -2.97
CA THR A 47 -4.48 0.00 -1.76
C THR A 47 -5.55 1.05 -2.04
N LEU A 48 -5.63 1.50 -3.29
CA LEU A 48 -6.65 2.44 -3.78
C LEU A 48 -7.56 1.75 -4.77
N THR A 49 -8.87 1.72 -4.51
CA THR A 49 -9.86 1.17 -5.44
C THR A 49 -10.70 2.28 -6.07
N PRO A 50 -10.77 2.35 -7.42
CA PRO A 50 -11.51 3.41 -8.08
C PRO A 50 -13.03 3.26 -7.90
N TYR A 51 -13.70 4.38 -7.69
CA TYR A 51 -15.15 4.44 -7.75
C TYR A 51 -15.61 4.70 -9.18
N SER A 52 -16.18 3.68 -9.81
CA SER A 52 -16.58 3.72 -11.22
C SER A 52 -17.54 4.87 -11.57
N GLY A 53 -18.36 5.34 -10.61
CA GLY A 53 -19.25 6.48 -10.78
C GLY A 53 -18.52 7.82 -10.97
N MET A 54 -17.30 7.95 -10.46
CA MET A 54 -16.48 9.16 -10.59
C MET A 54 -15.44 9.07 -11.71
N LEU A 55 -15.20 7.90 -12.29
CA LEU A 55 -14.22 7.73 -13.38
C LEU A 55 -14.43 8.72 -14.54
N PRO A 56 -15.64 8.93 -15.08
CA PRO A 56 -15.82 9.89 -16.16
C PRO A 56 -15.44 11.32 -15.77
N GLY A 57 -15.72 11.71 -14.53
CA GLY A 57 -15.36 13.02 -13.98
C GLY A 57 -13.85 13.16 -13.74
N PHE A 58 -13.17 12.10 -13.31
CA PHE A 58 -11.72 12.06 -13.21
C PHE A 58 -11.06 12.21 -14.60
N VAL A 59 -11.52 11.45 -15.58
CA VAL A 59 -11.05 11.57 -16.97
C VAL A 59 -11.26 12.97 -17.54
N ALA A 60 -12.41 13.60 -17.25
CA ALA A 60 -12.71 14.98 -17.65
C ALA A 60 -11.91 16.06 -16.87
N GLY A 61 -11.18 15.67 -15.82
CA GLY A 61 -10.43 16.61 -14.96
C GLY A 61 -11.25 17.36 -13.93
N HIS A 62 -12.42 16.84 -13.56
CA HIS A 62 -13.28 17.42 -12.53
C HIS A 62 -12.89 16.96 -11.13
N TYR A 63 -12.23 15.83 -11.00
CA TYR A 63 -11.74 15.21 -9.78
C TYR A 63 -10.26 14.89 -9.88
N SER A 64 -9.55 14.94 -8.77
CA SER A 64 -8.20 14.39 -8.68
C SER A 64 -8.24 12.84 -8.67
N TYR A 65 -7.07 12.22 -8.79
CA TYR A 65 -6.96 10.76 -8.68
C TYR A 65 -7.49 10.27 -7.32
N LEU A 66 -7.05 10.90 -6.24
CA LEU A 66 -7.45 10.53 -4.87
C LEU A 66 -8.94 10.77 -4.60
N ASP A 67 -9.56 11.83 -5.16
CA ASP A 67 -11.00 12.05 -5.02
C ASP A 67 -11.84 10.92 -5.60
N ALA A 68 -11.36 10.28 -6.65
CA ALA A 68 -12.07 9.22 -7.37
C ALA A 68 -11.76 7.80 -6.84
N HIS A 69 -10.89 7.66 -5.81
CA HIS A 69 -10.48 6.37 -5.26
C HIS A 69 -10.83 6.23 -3.78
N ILE A 70 -11.28 5.03 -3.41
CA ILE A 70 -11.49 4.61 -2.03
C ILE A 70 -10.14 4.15 -1.47
N ASP A 71 -9.72 4.71 -0.36
CA ASP A 71 -8.53 4.31 0.38
C ASP A 71 -8.84 3.05 1.22
N LEU A 72 -8.47 1.88 0.67
CA LEU A 72 -8.71 0.59 1.32
C LEU A 72 -7.83 0.41 2.55
N ASN A 73 -6.59 0.93 2.53
CA ASN A 73 -5.70 0.79 3.68
C ASN A 73 -6.27 1.54 4.88
N ARG A 74 -6.65 2.80 4.70
CA ARG A 74 -7.29 3.62 5.75
C ARG A 74 -8.59 3.00 6.25
N LEU A 75 -9.42 2.49 5.33
CA LEU A 75 -10.66 1.82 5.69
C LEU A 75 -10.42 0.55 6.50
N CYS A 76 -9.43 -0.27 6.12
CA CYS A 76 -9.02 -1.48 6.84
C CYS A 76 -8.47 -1.15 8.23
N GLN A 77 -7.58 -0.18 8.35
CA GLN A 77 -7.08 0.31 9.65
C GLN A 77 -8.22 0.78 10.54
N TRP A 78 -9.10 1.63 10.01
CA TRP A 78 -10.26 2.09 10.78
C TRP A 78 -11.19 0.93 11.19
N ALA A 79 -11.42 -0.05 10.32
CA ALA A 79 -12.32 -1.18 10.59
C ALA A 79 -11.65 -2.31 11.40
N ASN A 80 -10.36 -2.22 11.70
CA ASN A 80 -9.54 -3.28 12.31
C ASN A 80 -9.56 -4.56 11.47
N VAL A 81 -9.24 -4.42 10.19
CA VAL A 81 -9.16 -5.47 9.18
C VAL A 81 -7.71 -5.67 8.77
N ARG A 82 -7.22 -6.90 8.78
CA ARG A 82 -5.91 -7.24 8.23
C ARG A 82 -5.92 -6.98 6.72
N PHE A 83 -5.01 -6.15 6.24
CA PHE A 83 -4.85 -5.87 4.82
C PHE A 83 -3.60 -6.57 4.28
N ILE A 84 -3.76 -7.41 3.27
CA ILE A 84 -2.68 -8.08 2.54
C ILE A 84 -2.65 -7.51 1.12
N ARG A 85 -1.57 -6.81 0.76
CA ARG A 85 -1.38 -6.31 -0.60
C ARG A 85 -0.79 -7.40 -1.47
N GLY A 86 -1.58 -7.93 -2.39
CA GLY A 86 -1.14 -9.01 -3.27
C GLY A 86 -2.17 -9.37 -4.32
N THR A 87 -1.70 -10.02 -5.39
CA THR A 87 -2.52 -10.53 -6.48
C THR A 87 -2.92 -11.96 -6.19
N VAL A 88 -4.23 -12.22 -6.11
CA VAL A 88 -4.73 -13.59 -5.96
C VAL A 88 -4.52 -14.35 -7.25
N THR A 89 -3.77 -15.44 -7.16
CA THR A 89 -3.42 -16.32 -8.29
C THR A 89 -4.26 -17.58 -8.36
N GLY A 90 -4.95 -17.94 -7.27
CA GLY A 90 -5.83 -19.11 -7.23
C GLY A 90 -6.56 -19.28 -5.91
N ILE A 91 -7.57 -20.11 -5.92
CA ILE A 91 -8.34 -20.54 -4.74
C ILE A 91 -8.42 -22.05 -4.79
N ASP A 92 -8.06 -22.69 -3.69
CA ASP A 92 -8.41 -24.10 -3.41
C ASP A 92 -9.62 -24.08 -2.46
N ALA A 93 -10.81 -24.20 -3.06
CA ALA A 93 -12.06 -24.10 -2.31
C ALA A 93 -12.27 -25.30 -1.36
N ASP A 94 -11.77 -26.47 -1.71
CA ASP A 94 -11.87 -27.70 -0.87
C ASP A 94 -10.91 -27.61 0.33
N ALA A 95 -9.70 -27.08 0.13
CA ALA A 95 -8.72 -26.86 1.21
C ALA A 95 -8.93 -25.56 1.99
N ASN A 96 -9.93 -24.73 1.62
CA ASN A 96 -10.18 -23.41 2.18
C ASN A 96 -8.94 -22.49 2.18
N THR A 97 -8.26 -22.41 1.04
CA THR A 97 -7.00 -21.68 0.91
C THR A 97 -7.04 -20.74 -0.30
N VAL A 98 -6.57 -19.53 -0.10
CA VAL A 98 -6.34 -18.52 -1.15
C VAL A 98 -4.85 -18.42 -1.40
N HIS A 99 -4.43 -18.58 -2.64
CA HIS A 99 -3.05 -18.39 -3.10
C HIS A 99 -2.88 -16.95 -3.59
N THR A 100 -1.87 -16.27 -3.08
CA THR A 100 -1.63 -14.85 -3.34
C THR A 100 -0.16 -14.62 -3.60
N THR A 101 0.18 -13.95 -4.69
CA THR A 101 1.53 -13.40 -4.91
C THR A 101 1.57 -12.00 -4.32
N LEU A 102 2.53 -11.73 -3.44
CA LEU A 102 2.68 -10.42 -2.81
C LEU A 102 3.05 -9.36 -3.85
N SER A 103 2.52 -8.15 -3.68
CA SER A 103 2.84 -7.00 -4.53
C SER A 103 4.10 -6.29 -4.01
N ASP A 104 5.16 -7.05 -3.81
CA ASP A 104 6.52 -6.56 -3.59
C ASP A 104 7.45 -7.17 -4.66
N ASP A 105 8.69 -6.70 -4.73
CA ASP A 105 9.64 -7.15 -5.74
C ASP A 105 10.07 -8.63 -5.57
N SER A 106 9.67 -9.28 -4.46
CA SER A 106 10.01 -10.68 -4.20
C SER A 106 9.25 -11.66 -5.09
N GLY A 107 8.02 -11.30 -5.49
CA GLY A 107 7.10 -12.23 -6.15
C GLY A 107 6.75 -13.45 -5.28
N GLU A 108 6.90 -13.36 -3.95
CA GLU A 108 6.62 -14.45 -3.02
C GLU A 108 5.14 -14.85 -3.09
N SER A 109 4.90 -16.17 -3.16
CA SER A 109 3.56 -16.71 -3.11
C SER A 109 3.23 -17.17 -1.69
N VAL A 110 2.15 -16.65 -1.13
CA VAL A 110 1.65 -17.00 0.20
C VAL A 110 0.28 -17.66 0.13
N ALA A 111 0.02 -18.59 1.04
CA ALA A 111 -1.24 -19.30 1.17
C ALA A 111 -2.00 -18.80 2.40
N VAL A 112 -3.16 -18.14 2.18
CA VAL A 112 -4.02 -17.60 3.23
C VAL A 112 -5.22 -18.52 3.44
N GLN A 113 -5.33 -19.12 4.61
CA GLN A 113 -6.44 -19.99 4.96
C GLN A 113 -7.64 -19.19 5.48
N TYR A 114 -8.86 -19.68 5.23
CA TYR A 114 -10.11 -19.05 5.66
C TYR A 114 -11.10 -20.05 6.27
N ASP A 115 -12.07 -19.53 7.02
CA ASP A 115 -13.26 -20.25 7.45
C ASP A 115 -14.47 -19.83 6.61
N GLN A 116 -14.52 -18.55 6.22
CA GLN A 116 -15.49 -18.01 5.26
C GLN A 116 -14.72 -17.14 4.25
N LEU A 117 -15.14 -17.16 2.99
CA LEU A 117 -14.56 -16.41 1.90
C LEU A 117 -15.61 -15.53 1.24
N SER A 118 -15.25 -14.32 0.85
CA SER A 118 -16.09 -13.46 -0.01
C SER A 118 -15.24 -12.89 -1.16
N ILE A 119 -15.78 -12.90 -2.38
CA ILE A 119 -15.08 -12.52 -3.61
C ILE A 119 -15.78 -11.33 -4.26
N ASP A 120 -15.05 -10.21 -4.50
CA ASP A 120 -15.52 -8.98 -5.17
C ASP A 120 -14.38 -8.39 -6.04
N VAL A 121 -13.94 -9.17 -7.01
CA VAL A 121 -12.83 -8.80 -7.92
C VAL A 121 -13.29 -8.05 -9.19
N GLY A 122 -14.60 -7.81 -9.30
CA GLY A 122 -15.16 -7.11 -10.44
C GLY A 122 -15.18 -7.93 -11.72
N SER A 123 -15.06 -7.26 -12.86
CA SER A 123 -15.03 -7.86 -14.19
C SER A 123 -13.93 -7.25 -15.05
N THR A 124 -13.48 -7.99 -16.05
CA THR A 124 -12.51 -7.55 -17.06
C THR A 124 -13.22 -7.12 -18.36
N PRO A 125 -12.57 -6.37 -19.27
CA PRO A 125 -13.12 -6.16 -20.60
C PRO A 125 -13.09 -7.48 -21.39
N ASP A 126 -14.03 -7.63 -22.29
CA ASP A 126 -13.99 -8.75 -23.25
C ASP A 126 -12.95 -8.45 -24.33
N LEU A 127 -11.76 -9.00 -24.19
CA LEU A 127 -10.64 -8.91 -25.13
C LEU A 127 -10.51 -10.19 -25.99
N SER A 128 -11.61 -10.92 -26.22
CA SER A 128 -11.62 -12.14 -27.03
C SER A 128 -11.48 -11.87 -28.55
N VAL A 129 -11.69 -10.62 -28.96
CA VAL A 129 -11.49 -10.21 -30.35
C VAL A 129 -9.99 -10.30 -30.72
N PRO A 130 -9.64 -10.93 -31.85
CA PRO A 130 -8.25 -11.02 -32.30
C PRO A 130 -7.52 -9.68 -32.31
N GLY A 131 -6.30 -9.64 -31.76
CA GLY A 131 -5.47 -8.44 -31.63
C GLY A 131 -5.88 -7.46 -30.51
N ALA A 132 -7.01 -7.71 -29.82
CA ALA A 132 -7.48 -6.78 -28.77
C ALA A 132 -6.57 -6.76 -27.54
N ARG A 133 -5.96 -7.89 -27.17
CA ARG A 133 -5.04 -7.98 -26.04
C ARG A 133 -3.73 -7.21 -26.25
N GLU A 134 -3.27 -7.18 -27.49
CA GLU A 134 -2.00 -6.59 -27.90
C GLU A 134 -2.12 -5.09 -28.21
N HIS A 135 -3.28 -4.66 -28.74
CA HIS A 135 -3.41 -3.33 -29.33
C HIS A 135 -4.52 -2.45 -28.74
N ALA A 136 -5.31 -2.98 -27.80
CA ALA A 136 -6.37 -2.19 -27.17
C ALA A 136 -6.09 -1.89 -25.69
N VAL A 137 -6.49 -0.70 -25.25
CA VAL A 137 -6.46 -0.29 -23.84
C VAL A 137 -7.81 -0.59 -23.21
N GLY A 138 -7.88 -1.56 -22.31
CA GLY A 138 -9.10 -1.89 -21.56
C GLY A 138 -9.45 -0.83 -20.52
N VAL A 139 -10.75 -0.47 -20.41
CA VAL A 139 -11.24 0.45 -19.36
C VAL A 139 -11.48 -0.28 -18.04
N LYS A 140 -11.54 -1.59 -18.05
CA LYS A 140 -11.58 -2.46 -16.87
C LYS A 140 -10.31 -3.34 -16.83
N PRO A 141 -9.76 -3.66 -15.65
CA PRO A 141 -10.12 -3.07 -14.36
C PRO A 141 -9.87 -1.56 -14.35
N VAL A 142 -10.79 -0.82 -13.71
CA VAL A 142 -10.77 0.66 -13.71
C VAL A 142 -9.48 1.24 -13.11
N SER A 143 -8.86 0.51 -12.19
CA SER A 143 -7.59 0.86 -11.57
C SER A 143 -6.45 0.98 -12.59
N GLN A 144 -6.26 -0.04 -13.42
CA GLN A 144 -5.23 -0.03 -14.47
C GLN A 144 -5.48 1.09 -15.49
N PHE A 145 -6.74 1.29 -15.87
CA PHE A 145 -7.07 2.40 -16.78
C PHE A 145 -6.76 3.77 -16.18
N GLY A 146 -7.00 3.98 -14.89
CA GLY A 146 -6.66 5.22 -14.19
C GLY A 146 -5.17 5.55 -14.25
N GLU A 147 -4.31 4.56 -14.08
CA GLU A 147 -2.85 4.71 -14.20
C GLU A 147 -2.43 5.00 -15.65
N ILE A 148 -2.96 4.23 -16.62
CA ILE A 148 -2.70 4.45 -18.05
C ILE A 148 -3.12 5.88 -18.45
N TRP A 149 -4.29 6.34 -17.96
CA TRP A 149 -4.77 7.69 -18.22
C TRP A 149 -3.85 8.76 -17.64
N ASN A 150 -3.39 8.61 -16.42
CA ASN A 150 -2.42 9.52 -15.81
C ASN A 150 -1.11 9.57 -16.59
N ASN A 151 -0.58 8.42 -16.99
CA ASN A 151 0.65 8.35 -17.80
C ASN A 151 0.47 9.02 -19.16
N LEU A 152 -0.69 8.82 -19.81
CA LEU A 152 -1.04 9.51 -21.04
C LEU A 152 -1.10 11.04 -20.86
N LEU A 153 -1.65 11.53 -19.74
CA LEU A 153 -1.69 12.96 -19.43
C LEU A 153 -0.30 13.54 -19.11
N GLN A 154 0.59 12.80 -18.49
CA GLN A 154 1.96 13.23 -18.23
C GLN A 154 2.78 13.30 -19.51
N ALA A 155 2.65 12.30 -20.39
CA ALA A 155 3.27 12.30 -21.71
C ALA A 155 2.69 13.42 -22.62
N SER A 156 1.45 13.87 -22.37
CA SER A 156 0.75 14.89 -23.14
C SER A 156 1.09 16.34 -22.76
N LYS A 157 2.13 16.58 -21.96
CA LYS A 157 2.70 17.94 -21.77
C LYS A 157 3.21 18.54 -23.09
N GLU A 158 3.52 17.68 -24.06
CA GLU A 158 3.74 18.01 -25.46
C GLU A 158 2.44 17.91 -26.27
N THR A 159 2.41 18.39 -27.53
CA THR A 159 1.20 18.40 -28.36
C THR A 159 0.74 16.97 -28.63
N VAL A 160 -0.45 16.59 -28.16
CA VAL A 160 -1.09 15.30 -28.49
C VAL A 160 -1.90 15.48 -29.78
N SER A 161 -1.70 14.59 -30.72
CA SER A 161 -2.42 14.55 -32.00
C SER A 161 -2.84 13.11 -32.35
N GLY A 162 -3.66 12.95 -33.34
CA GLY A 162 -4.02 11.64 -33.93
C GLY A 162 -5.49 11.27 -33.73
N GLU A 163 -5.80 10.01 -34.07
CA GLU A 163 -7.15 9.45 -34.14
C GLU A 163 -7.34 8.46 -32.97
N TRP A 164 -8.18 8.81 -31.98
CA TRP A 164 -8.43 7.97 -30.81
C TRP A 164 -9.85 7.41 -30.83
N GLY A 165 -9.98 6.09 -30.76
CA GLY A 165 -11.26 5.40 -30.81
C GLY A 165 -11.67 4.81 -29.46
N VAL A 166 -12.93 5.03 -29.06
CA VAL A 166 -13.58 4.31 -27.96
C VAL A 166 -14.53 3.29 -28.55
N VAL A 167 -14.32 2.01 -28.20
CA VAL A 167 -15.16 0.89 -28.64
C VAL A 167 -16.20 0.58 -27.58
N GLY A 168 -17.48 0.72 -27.94
CA GLY A 168 -18.62 0.51 -27.07
C GLY A 168 -19.35 1.80 -26.71
N ALA A 169 -20.62 1.94 -27.12
CA ALA A 169 -21.45 3.14 -26.90
C ALA A 169 -22.52 2.93 -25.81
N GLY A 170 -22.26 2.07 -24.82
CA GLY A 170 -23.01 2.04 -23.57
C GLY A 170 -22.73 3.29 -22.70
N ALA A 171 -23.31 3.36 -21.51
CA ALA A 171 -23.13 4.49 -20.60
C ALA A 171 -21.65 4.85 -20.38
N GLY A 172 -20.81 3.87 -20.03
CA GLY A 172 -19.39 4.10 -19.77
C GLY A 172 -18.61 4.63 -20.99
N GLY A 173 -18.86 4.08 -22.18
CA GLY A 173 -18.14 4.54 -23.38
C GLY A 173 -18.52 5.95 -23.80
N VAL A 174 -19.80 6.31 -23.70
CA VAL A 174 -20.29 7.67 -23.99
C VAL A 174 -19.74 8.68 -22.97
N GLU A 175 -19.79 8.36 -21.69
CA GLU A 175 -19.22 9.23 -20.65
C GLU A 175 -17.71 9.39 -20.80
N LEU A 176 -17.00 8.29 -21.13
CA LEU A 176 -15.56 8.28 -21.26
C LEU A 176 -15.08 9.14 -22.43
N VAL A 177 -15.64 8.92 -23.65
CA VAL A 177 -15.23 9.69 -24.83
C VAL A 177 -15.52 11.18 -24.67
N LEU A 178 -16.64 11.55 -24.05
CA LEU A 178 -16.98 12.94 -23.73
C LEU A 178 -16.02 13.52 -22.67
N GLY A 179 -15.64 12.73 -21.67
CA GLY A 179 -14.67 13.14 -20.66
C GLY A 179 -13.29 13.39 -21.24
N MET A 180 -12.80 12.49 -22.10
CA MET A 180 -11.52 12.61 -22.80
C MET A 180 -11.48 13.84 -23.72
N ALA A 181 -12.53 14.03 -24.55
CA ALA A 181 -12.65 15.18 -25.41
C ALA A 181 -12.67 16.50 -24.62
N GLN A 182 -13.33 16.54 -23.46
CA GLN A 182 -13.31 17.68 -22.56
C GLN A 182 -11.92 17.96 -21.99
N ARG A 183 -11.21 16.93 -21.53
CA ARG A 183 -9.89 17.04 -20.90
C ARG A 183 -8.83 17.53 -21.87
N LEU A 184 -8.87 16.99 -23.09
CA LEU A 184 -7.86 17.20 -24.13
C LEU A 184 -8.28 18.24 -25.18
N ARG A 185 -9.31 19.04 -24.92
CA ARG A 185 -9.88 20.04 -25.85
C ARG A 185 -8.89 21.10 -26.38
N ALA A 186 -7.76 21.29 -25.70
CA ALA A 186 -6.69 22.19 -26.13
C ALA A 186 -5.89 21.65 -27.33
N HIS A 187 -5.87 20.34 -27.55
CA HIS A 187 -5.14 19.65 -28.61
C HIS A 187 -6.03 19.58 -29.87
N LYS A 188 -5.82 20.53 -30.80
CA LYS A 188 -6.66 20.71 -31.99
C LYS A 188 -6.57 19.61 -33.01
N ASP A 189 -5.41 18.92 -33.03
CA ASP A 189 -5.10 17.85 -33.99
C ASP A 189 -5.43 16.44 -33.42
N LEU A 190 -6.18 16.37 -32.32
CA LEU A 190 -6.67 15.14 -31.72
C LEU A 190 -8.15 14.96 -32.03
N ASN A 191 -8.49 13.86 -32.70
CA ASN A 191 -9.85 13.49 -33.08
C ASN A 191 -10.34 12.29 -32.28
N PHE A 192 -11.61 12.30 -31.93
CA PHE A 192 -12.23 11.21 -31.18
C PHE A 192 -13.29 10.47 -32.01
N HIS A 193 -13.25 9.14 -31.95
CA HIS A 193 -14.19 8.24 -32.59
C HIS A 193 -14.92 7.41 -31.53
N LEU A 194 -16.21 7.17 -31.75
CA LEU A 194 -17.02 6.24 -30.95
C LEU A 194 -17.57 5.16 -31.88
N LEU A 195 -17.10 3.90 -31.65
CA LEU A 195 -17.42 2.76 -32.51
C LEU A 195 -18.34 1.78 -31.74
N TYR A 196 -19.42 1.34 -32.37
CA TYR A 196 -20.40 0.48 -31.73
C TYR A 196 -21.18 -0.39 -32.67
N SER A 197 -21.60 -1.59 -32.19
CA SER A 197 -22.26 -2.61 -33.02
C SER A 197 -23.75 -2.38 -33.26
N GLY A 198 -24.35 -1.35 -32.67
CA GLY A 198 -25.76 -1.03 -32.81
C GLY A 198 -25.99 0.18 -33.73
N ASP A 199 -27.24 0.49 -33.96
CA ASP A 199 -27.71 1.61 -34.78
C ASP A 199 -27.67 2.97 -34.03
N HIS A 200 -27.73 2.98 -32.69
CA HIS A 200 -27.69 4.18 -31.86
C HIS A 200 -26.91 3.95 -30.57
N VAL A 201 -26.46 5.04 -29.94
CA VAL A 201 -25.77 5.03 -28.65
C VAL A 201 -26.78 4.78 -27.50
N LEU A 202 -26.26 4.35 -26.34
CA LEU A 202 -27.05 4.18 -25.09
C LEU A 202 -28.28 3.25 -25.27
N ARG A 203 -28.11 2.11 -25.94
CA ARG A 203 -29.21 1.12 -26.11
C ARG A 203 -29.82 0.75 -24.75
N GLY A 204 -31.15 0.77 -24.69
CA GLY A 204 -31.91 0.51 -23.46
C GLY A 204 -32.18 1.74 -22.60
N TYR A 205 -31.69 2.91 -22.98
CA TYR A 205 -32.05 4.20 -22.36
C TYR A 205 -33.23 4.86 -23.10
N PRO A 206 -34.04 5.71 -22.41
CA PRO A 206 -35.11 6.49 -23.06
C PRO A 206 -34.58 7.37 -24.20
N ASP A 207 -35.35 7.57 -25.26
CA ASP A 207 -34.98 8.36 -26.46
C ASP A 207 -34.52 9.78 -26.11
N LYS A 208 -35.14 10.39 -25.09
CA LYS A 208 -34.74 11.72 -24.59
C LYS A 208 -33.30 11.73 -24.05
N VAL A 209 -32.85 10.66 -23.40
CA VAL A 209 -31.47 10.51 -22.92
C VAL A 209 -30.53 10.37 -24.09
N VAL A 210 -30.88 9.49 -25.07
CA VAL A 210 -30.11 9.27 -26.29
C VAL A 210 -29.93 10.58 -27.05
N SER A 211 -31.02 11.31 -27.34
CA SER A 211 -30.97 12.58 -28.07
C SER A 211 -30.11 13.65 -27.37
N VAL A 212 -30.13 13.71 -26.03
CA VAL A 212 -29.26 14.62 -25.27
C VAL A 212 -27.80 14.20 -25.43
N ALA A 213 -27.46 12.91 -25.29
CA ALA A 213 -26.11 12.40 -25.44
C ALA A 213 -25.55 12.67 -26.85
N GLU A 214 -26.32 12.36 -27.89
CA GLU A 214 -25.95 12.62 -29.32
C GLU A 214 -25.66 14.11 -29.57
N LYS A 215 -26.47 15.02 -29.00
CA LYS A 215 -26.23 16.46 -29.09
C LYS A 215 -24.85 16.83 -28.51
N TYR A 216 -24.44 16.23 -27.38
CA TYR A 216 -23.13 16.51 -26.77
C TYR A 216 -21.98 15.83 -27.53
N LEU A 217 -22.17 14.62 -28.07
CA LEU A 217 -21.22 13.95 -28.94
C LEU A 217 -20.93 14.81 -30.18
N LYS A 218 -21.97 15.29 -30.86
CA LYS A 218 -21.86 16.19 -31.98
C LYS A 218 -21.19 17.54 -31.65
N LYS A 219 -21.58 18.14 -30.47
CA LYS A 219 -20.99 19.40 -29.98
C LYS A 219 -19.48 19.29 -29.79
N ASN A 220 -18.97 18.12 -29.38
CA ASN A 220 -17.57 17.87 -29.16
C ASN A 220 -16.85 17.25 -30.36
N ASN A 221 -17.46 17.29 -31.58
CA ASN A 221 -16.91 16.78 -32.84
C ASN A 221 -16.50 15.31 -32.78
N ILE A 222 -17.21 14.47 -32.01
CA ILE A 222 -16.93 13.04 -31.91
C ILE A 222 -17.54 12.35 -33.14
N THR A 223 -16.69 11.63 -33.88
CA THR A 223 -17.11 10.86 -35.05
C THR A 223 -17.77 9.56 -34.63
N LEU A 224 -19.03 9.35 -35.04
CA LEU A 224 -19.80 8.15 -34.71
C LEU A 224 -19.68 7.09 -35.80
N HIS A 225 -19.43 5.85 -35.41
CA HIS A 225 -19.39 4.68 -36.30
C HIS A 225 -20.45 3.66 -35.86
N PRO A 226 -21.74 3.84 -36.22
CA PRO A 226 -22.79 2.85 -35.98
C PRO A 226 -22.56 1.59 -36.81
N ASP A 227 -23.19 0.50 -36.40
CA ASP A 227 -23.13 -0.82 -37.02
C ASP A 227 -21.69 -1.34 -37.22
N PHE A 228 -20.76 -0.90 -36.37
CA PHE A 228 -19.35 -1.25 -36.39
C PHE A 228 -19.07 -2.32 -35.35
N ARG A 229 -19.35 -3.58 -35.65
CA ARG A 229 -18.97 -4.71 -34.83
C ARG A 229 -17.52 -5.08 -35.13
N VAL A 230 -16.62 -4.83 -34.16
CA VAL A 230 -15.20 -5.13 -34.34
C VAL A 230 -14.99 -6.63 -34.52
N ALA A 231 -14.25 -7.00 -35.60
CA ALA A 231 -13.81 -8.37 -35.87
C ALA A 231 -12.33 -8.57 -35.57
N GLU A 232 -11.52 -7.52 -35.74
CA GLU A 232 -10.08 -7.57 -35.53
C GLU A 232 -9.52 -6.20 -35.11
N VAL A 233 -8.52 -6.23 -34.24
CA VAL A 233 -7.80 -5.04 -33.75
C VAL A 233 -6.37 -5.09 -34.26
N HIS A 234 -5.91 -3.99 -34.83
CA HIS A 234 -4.55 -3.82 -35.38
C HIS A 234 -3.82 -2.71 -34.61
N ALA A 235 -2.50 -2.64 -34.77
CA ALA A 235 -1.69 -1.57 -34.19
C ALA A 235 -2.10 -0.16 -34.66
N ASP A 236 -2.68 -0.05 -35.88
CA ASP A 236 -3.08 1.18 -36.57
C ASP A 236 -4.59 1.32 -36.78
N GLY A 237 -5.43 0.54 -36.07
CA GLY A 237 -6.88 0.67 -36.18
C GLY A 237 -7.69 -0.60 -35.98
N LEU A 238 -8.94 -0.56 -36.44
CA LEU A 238 -9.95 -1.59 -36.26
C LEU A 238 -10.60 -2.01 -37.56
N THR A 239 -10.89 -3.31 -37.70
CA THR A 239 -11.67 -3.87 -38.79
C THR A 239 -12.99 -4.44 -38.27
N ALA A 240 -14.12 -4.06 -38.88
CA ALA A 240 -15.44 -4.56 -38.54
C ALA A 240 -15.74 -5.89 -39.25
N THR A 241 -16.72 -6.66 -38.76
CA THR A 241 -17.20 -7.92 -39.38
C THR A 241 -17.66 -7.77 -40.83
N GLY A 242 -18.04 -6.55 -41.25
CA GLY A 242 -18.37 -6.20 -42.65
C GLY A 242 -17.18 -5.75 -43.49
N GLY A 243 -15.93 -5.87 -43.03
CA GLY A 243 -14.73 -5.46 -43.75
C GLY A 243 -14.43 -3.95 -43.72
N LYS A 244 -15.30 -3.13 -43.11
CA LYS A 244 -15.05 -1.69 -42.95
C LYS A 244 -13.87 -1.49 -42.00
N ARG A 245 -12.91 -0.64 -42.36
CA ARG A 245 -11.75 -0.31 -41.52
C ARG A 245 -11.78 1.14 -41.05
N VAL A 246 -11.30 1.37 -39.83
CA VAL A 246 -11.07 2.71 -39.24
C VAL A 246 -9.65 2.75 -38.72
N THR A 247 -8.86 3.71 -39.21
CA THR A 247 -7.48 3.93 -38.74
C THR A 247 -7.53 4.69 -37.42
N LEU A 248 -6.79 4.22 -36.43
CA LEU A 248 -6.72 4.80 -35.07
C LEU A 248 -5.31 4.63 -34.52
N ASP A 249 -4.80 5.67 -33.88
CA ASP A 249 -3.54 5.62 -33.13
C ASP A 249 -3.70 4.99 -31.77
N LYS A 250 -4.91 5.07 -31.19
CA LYS A 250 -5.25 4.42 -29.92
C LYS A 250 -6.67 3.87 -29.92
N SER A 251 -6.80 2.64 -29.44
CA SER A 251 -8.08 1.95 -29.27
C SER A 251 -8.38 1.71 -27.81
N ILE A 252 -9.44 2.35 -27.29
CA ILE A 252 -9.87 2.27 -25.90
C ILE A 252 -11.11 1.39 -25.81
N TRP A 253 -11.02 0.31 -25.04
CA TRP A 253 -11.99 -0.76 -25.03
C TRP A 253 -12.97 -0.66 -23.87
N CYS A 254 -14.19 -0.21 -24.15
CA CYS A 254 -15.29 -0.04 -23.20
C CYS A 254 -16.47 -0.95 -23.57
N THR A 255 -16.19 -2.22 -23.86
CA THR A 255 -17.16 -3.25 -24.25
C THR A 255 -17.78 -3.95 -23.05
N GLY A 256 -18.58 -5.00 -23.29
CA GLY A 256 -19.21 -5.81 -22.25
C GLY A 256 -18.25 -6.39 -21.23
N ALA A 257 -18.77 -6.73 -20.06
CA ALA A 257 -18.02 -7.34 -18.98
C ALA A 257 -17.76 -8.82 -19.26
N ALA A 258 -16.51 -9.25 -19.10
CA ALA A 258 -16.08 -10.65 -19.07
C ALA A 258 -15.65 -11.04 -17.66
N ALA A 259 -15.72 -12.31 -17.33
CA ALA A 259 -15.16 -12.85 -16.10
C ALA A 259 -13.63 -12.95 -16.21
N ALA A 260 -12.93 -12.76 -15.10
CA ALA A 260 -11.51 -13.07 -15.04
C ALA A 260 -11.30 -14.58 -15.25
N THR A 261 -10.37 -14.96 -16.12
CA THR A 261 -10.20 -16.36 -16.58
C THR A 261 -9.86 -17.32 -15.43
N TRP A 262 -9.08 -16.86 -14.45
CA TRP A 262 -8.67 -17.66 -13.30
C TRP A 262 -9.84 -18.11 -12.40
N LEU A 263 -11.02 -17.44 -12.48
CA LEU A 263 -12.22 -17.85 -11.70
C LEU A 263 -12.70 -19.24 -12.08
N ALA A 264 -12.51 -19.66 -13.33
CA ALA A 264 -12.88 -21.02 -13.79
C ALA A 264 -11.95 -22.11 -13.23
N GLU A 265 -10.77 -21.72 -12.70
CA GLU A 265 -9.75 -22.64 -12.17
C GLU A 265 -9.84 -22.82 -10.65
N THR A 266 -10.82 -22.17 -10.00
CA THR A 266 -10.96 -22.13 -8.53
C THR A 266 -11.69 -23.33 -7.91
N GLY A 267 -12.23 -24.23 -8.71
CA GLY A 267 -13.13 -25.31 -8.25
C GLY A 267 -14.54 -24.83 -7.91
N LEU A 268 -14.82 -23.54 -7.98
CA LEU A 268 -16.18 -23.00 -7.78
C LEU A 268 -17.03 -23.17 -9.05
N GLU A 269 -18.33 -23.42 -8.85
CA GLU A 269 -19.28 -23.46 -9.97
C GLU A 269 -19.35 -22.07 -10.65
N VAL A 270 -19.15 -22.02 -11.96
CA VAL A 270 -19.23 -20.81 -12.76
C VAL A 270 -20.38 -20.88 -13.78
N SER A 271 -20.93 -19.73 -14.15
CA SER A 271 -21.92 -19.63 -15.23
C SER A 271 -21.28 -19.89 -16.60
N GLU A 272 -22.09 -20.07 -17.64
CA GLU A 272 -21.61 -20.19 -19.04
C GLU A 272 -20.72 -19.00 -19.48
N ARG A 273 -20.85 -17.86 -18.82
CA ARG A 273 -20.06 -16.65 -19.05
C ARG A 273 -18.79 -16.57 -18.18
N GLY A 274 -18.50 -17.62 -17.39
CA GLY A 274 -17.32 -17.70 -16.52
C GLY A 274 -17.42 -16.97 -15.18
N PHE A 275 -18.55 -16.35 -14.84
CA PHE A 275 -18.77 -15.70 -13.55
C PHE A 275 -19.15 -16.72 -12.48
N ILE A 276 -18.77 -16.48 -11.22
CA ILE A 276 -19.11 -17.38 -10.11
C ILE A 276 -20.63 -17.46 -9.96
N ALA A 277 -21.17 -18.69 -10.05
CA ALA A 277 -22.60 -18.95 -9.89
C ALA A 277 -22.99 -18.89 -8.40
N VAL A 278 -23.94 -18.00 -8.07
CA VAL A 278 -24.41 -17.81 -6.69
C VAL A 278 -25.91 -18.08 -6.55
N ASN A 279 -26.31 -18.45 -5.32
CA ASN A 279 -27.70 -18.56 -4.92
C ASN A 279 -28.26 -17.19 -4.50
N GLU A 280 -29.53 -17.16 -4.08
CA GLU A 280 -30.21 -15.94 -3.62
C GLU A 280 -29.62 -15.33 -2.34
N TYR A 281 -28.75 -16.04 -1.62
CA TYR A 281 -28.07 -15.57 -0.42
C TYR A 281 -26.67 -15.04 -0.73
N LEU A 282 -26.25 -14.99 -2.00
CA LEU A 282 -24.93 -14.63 -2.49
C LEU A 282 -23.82 -15.69 -2.19
N GLN A 283 -24.22 -16.90 -1.77
CA GLN A 283 -23.29 -18.01 -1.59
C GLN A 283 -23.02 -18.71 -2.93
N SER A 284 -21.80 -19.18 -3.12
CA SER A 284 -21.46 -20.08 -4.23
C SER A 284 -22.38 -21.30 -4.22
N LYS A 285 -22.82 -21.73 -5.40
CA LYS A 285 -23.68 -22.93 -5.52
C LYS A 285 -22.92 -24.22 -5.16
N SER A 286 -21.62 -24.25 -5.33
CA SER A 286 -20.79 -25.41 -5.01
C SER A 286 -20.26 -25.41 -3.57
N HIS A 287 -20.00 -24.25 -2.95
CA HIS A 287 -19.37 -24.13 -1.63
C HIS A 287 -20.11 -23.10 -0.76
N SER A 288 -20.83 -23.55 0.27
CA SER A 288 -21.67 -22.70 1.12
C SER A 288 -20.86 -21.73 2.02
N ASN A 289 -19.58 -21.97 2.22
CA ASN A 289 -18.66 -21.09 2.94
C ASN A 289 -17.97 -20.05 2.04
N VAL A 290 -18.34 -20.00 0.75
CA VAL A 290 -17.82 -19.02 -0.22
C VAL A 290 -18.96 -18.15 -0.71
N PHE A 291 -18.79 -16.82 -0.64
CA PHE A 291 -19.69 -15.81 -1.16
C PHE A 291 -19.05 -15.12 -2.37
N ALA A 292 -19.85 -14.70 -3.33
CA ALA A 292 -19.36 -13.85 -4.43
C ALA A 292 -20.38 -12.75 -4.74
N VAL A 293 -19.86 -11.54 -5.01
CA VAL A 293 -20.67 -10.32 -5.18
C VAL A 293 -20.11 -9.41 -6.28
N GLY A 294 -20.84 -8.36 -6.62
CA GLY A 294 -20.43 -7.42 -7.65
C GLY A 294 -20.40 -8.06 -9.04
N ASP A 295 -19.55 -7.51 -9.91
CA ASP A 295 -19.52 -7.91 -11.32
C ASP A 295 -18.95 -9.33 -11.53
N CYS A 296 -18.22 -9.93 -10.58
CA CYS A 296 -17.65 -11.27 -10.70
C CYS A 296 -18.66 -12.41 -10.43
N SER A 297 -19.87 -12.11 -9.94
CA SER A 297 -20.88 -13.10 -9.59
C SER A 297 -22.08 -13.08 -10.54
N ASP A 298 -22.68 -14.25 -10.81
CA ASP A 298 -23.94 -14.42 -11.52
C ASP A 298 -24.97 -15.15 -10.66
N MET A 299 -26.10 -14.47 -10.37
CA MET A 299 -27.27 -15.10 -9.80
C MET A 299 -28.16 -15.59 -10.95
N LEU A 300 -28.10 -16.89 -11.24
CA LEU A 300 -28.79 -17.46 -12.40
C LEU A 300 -30.31 -17.37 -12.29
N SER A 301 -30.86 -17.30 -11.07
CA SER A 301 -32.32 -17.16 -10.81
C SER A 301 -32.84 -15.74 -11.04
N ASP A 302 -31.97 -14.70 -10.99
CA ASP A 302 -32.31 -13.30 -11.22
C ASP A 302 -31.15 -12.57 -11.91
N PRO A 303 -30.92 -12.85 -13.21
CA PRO A 303 -29.79 -12.27 -13.95
C PRO A 303 -29.86 -10.75 -14.00
N ARG A 304 -28.76 -10.06 -13.67
CA ARG A 304 -28.67 -8.61 -13.67
C ARG A 304 -27.49 -8.12 -14.52
N PRO A 305 -27.58 -6.92 -15.12
CA PRO A 305 -26.46 -6.29 -15.78
C PRO A 305 -25.30 -6.06 -14.80
N LYS A 306 -24.04 -6.16 -15.27
CA LYS A 306 -22.83 -5.87 -14.50
C LYS A 306 -22.67 -4.36 -14.34
N ALA A 307 -23.15 -3.81 -13.22
CA ALA A 307 -23.13 -2.38 -12.94
C ALA A 307 -22.96 -2.10 -11.45
N GLY A 308 -22.17 -1.06 -11.12
CA GLY A 308 -21.84 -0.71 -9.75
C GLY A 308 -23.02 -0.46 -8.80
N VAL A 309 -24.18 -0.05 -9.35
CA VAL A 309 -25.40 0.13 -8.54
C VAL A 309 -25.88 -1.17 -7.91
N TYR A 310 -25.74 -2.29 -8.59
CA TYR A 310 -26.09 -3.61 -8.05
C TYR A 310 -25.08 -4.07 -7.00
N ALA A 311 -23.78 -3.87 -7.25
CA ALA A 311 -22.73 -4.16 -6.28
C ALA A 311 -22.95 -3.41 -4.96
N VAL A 312 -23.19 -2.11 -5.02
CA VAL A 312 -23.48 -1.29 -3.83
C VAL A 312 -24.70 -1.81 -3.05
N ARG A 313 -25.72 -2.28 -3.74
CA ARG A 313 -26.96 -2.77 -3.12
C ARG A 313 -26.88 -4.19 -2.56
N GLN A 314 -25.89 -4.98 -2.98
CA GLN A 314 -25.62 -6.30 -2.40
C GLN A 314 -24.99 -6.19 -1.00
N ALA A 315 -24.29 -5.10 -0.68
CA ALA A 315 -23.52 -4.95 0.55
C ALA A 315 -24.31 -5.21 1.85
N PRO A 316 -25.51 -4.66 2.08
CA PRO A 316 -26.25 -4.94 3.32
C PRO A 316 -26.66 -6.41 3.44
N PHE A 317 -27.03 -7.06 2.33
CA PHE A 317 -27.38 -8.48 2.33
C PHE A 317 -26.18 -9.37 2.61
N LEU A 318 -25.05 -9.09 1.96
CA LEU A 318 -23.79 -9.78 2.21
C LEU A 318 -23.36 -9.65 3.67
N ALA A 319 -23.38 -8.43 4.22
CA ALA A 319 -23.00 -8.19 5.61
C ALA A 319 -23.87 -8.95 6.60
N ASP A 320 -25.19 -8.96 6.38
CA ASP A 320 -26.13 -9.70 7.23
C ASP A 320 -25.92 -11.22 7.12
N ASN A 321 -25.74 -11.74 5.90
CA ASN A 321 -25.54 -13.17 5.67
C ASN A 321 -24.18 -13.65 6.22
N LEU A 322 -23.10 -12.88 6.05
CA LEU A 322 -21.82 -13.19 6.68
C LEU A 322 -21.91 -13.20 8.21
N ARG A 323 -22.64 -12.25 8.81
CA ARG A 323 -22.90 -12.25 10.27
C ARG A 323 -23.66 -13.50 10.71
N SER A 324 -24.63 -13.95 9.89
CA SER A 324 -25.41 -15.14 10.20
C SER A 324 -24.57 -16.40 10.22
N VAL A 325 -23.71 -16.61 9.21
CA VAL A 325 -22.85 -17.83 9.14
C VAL A 325 -21.70 -17.80 10.15
N LEU A 326 -21.31 -16.60 10.58
CA LEU A 326 -20.22 -16.41 11.56
C LEU A 326 -20.71 -16.28 13.00
N ALA A 327 -22.01 -16.32 13.25
CA ALA A 327 -22.53 -16.30 14.61
C ALA A 327 -22.05 -17.53 15.41
N ALA A 328 -21.78 -17.30 16.70
CA ALA A 328 -21.29 -18.36 17.59
C ALA A 328 -22.27 -19.55 17.63
N HIS A 329 -21.72 -20.76 17.60
CA HIS A 329 -22.44 -22.02 17.75
C HIS A 329 -23.59 -22.27 16.73
N GLY A 330 -23.57 -21.65 15.55
CA GLY A 330 -24.60 -21.84 14.54
C GLY A 330 -25.95 -21.18 14.87
N ASN A 331 -26.02 -20.36 15.91
CA ASN A 331 -27.23 -19.66 16.35
C ASN A 331 -27.45 -18.32 15.61
N GLY A 332 -26.88 -18.16 14.43
CA GLY A 332 -27.13 -16.99 13.59
C GLY A 332 -28.56 -16.93 13.09
N PRO A 333 -29.09 -15.73 12.78
CA PRO A 333 -30.39 -15.59 12.14
C PRO A 333 -30.39 -16.28 10.77
N ALA A 334 -31.56 -16.62 10.24
CA ALA A 334 -31.69 -17.19 8.90
C ALA A 334 -31.09 -16.25 7.84
N LEU A 335 -30.50 -16.83 6.80
CA LEU A 335 -29.96 -16.07 5.67
C LEU A 335 -31.04 -15.24 4.99
N LYS A 336 -30.68 -14.04 4.56
CA LYS A 336 -31.59 -13.10 3.89
C LYS A 336 -31.43 -13.21 2.38
N PRO A 337 -32.47 -13.52 1.63
CA PRO A 337 -32.40 -13.54 0.18
C PRO A 337 -32.23 -12.13 -0.38
N LEU A 338 -31.40 -12.00 -1.40
CA LEU A 338 -31.17 -10.75 -2.10
C LEU A 338 -32.45 -10.29 -2.82
N LYS A 339 -32.86 -9.06 -2.53
CA LYS A 339 -33.98 -8.40 -3.23
C LYS A 339 -33.50 -7.10 -3.84
N LEU A 340 -33.23 -7.11 -5.14
CA LEU A 340 -32.80 -5.94 -5.88
C LEU A 340 -33.96 -5.22 -6.53
N GLN A 341 -33.96 -3.90 -6.50
CA GLN A 341 -34.90 -3.06 -7.22
C GLN A 341 -34.64 -3.13 -8.72
N THR A 342 -35.71 -3.08 -9.51
CA THR A 342 -35.65 -3.07 -10.98
C THR A 342 -35.43 -1.67 -11.55
N ASP A 343 -35.82 -0.61 -10.82
CA ASP A 343 -35.70 0.78 -11.23
C ASP A 343 -34.71 1.56 -10.33
N PHE A 344 -33.83 2.32 -10.95
CA PHE A 344 -32.84 3.16 -10.26
C PHE A 344 -32.60 4.46 -11.02
N LEU A 345 -32.13 5.49 -10.28
CA LEU A 345 -31.70 6.75 -10.86
C LEU A 345 -30.39 6.53 -11.63
N SER A 346 -30.43 6.71 -12.94
CA SER A 346 -29.23 6.72 -13.80
C SER A 346 -28.83 8.16 -14.09
N LEU A 347 -27.55 8.49 -13.86
CA LEU A 347 -26.99 9.84 -14.05
C LEU A 347 -25.72 9.69 -14.91
N LEU A 348 -25.74 10.24 -16.12
CA LEU A 348 -24.65 10.15 -17.09
C LEU A 348 -23.97 11.52 -17.25
N SER A 349 -22.66 11.57 -17.09
CA SER A 349 -21.83 12.74 -17.32
C SER A 349 -21.69 13.02 -18.82
N LEU A 350 -21.72 14.31 -19.21
CA LEU A 350 -21.62 14.71 -20.62
C LEU A 350 -20.29 15.45 -20.92
N GLY A 351 -19.24 15.13 -20.17
CA GLY A 351 -17.87 15.65 -20.35
C GLY A 351 -17.64 17.00 -19.68
N GLU A 352 -18.52 17.99 -19.88
CA GLU A 352 -18.54 19.26 -19.14
C GLU A 352 -19.18 19.02 -17.75
N LYS A 353 -19.24 20.07 -16.90
CA LYS A 353 -20.03 20.00 -15.65
C LYS A 353 -21.54 20.00 -15.94
N THR A 354 -21.96 19.07 -16.78
CA THR A 354 -23.34 18.79 -17.19
C THR A 354 -23.61 17.30 -17.19
N ALA A 355 -24.85 16.91 -16.94
CA ALA A 355 -25.26 15.50 -16.95
C ALA A 355 -26.68 15.36 -17.48
N VAL A 356 -27.02 14.14 -17.90
CA VAL A 356 -28.40 13.70 -18.17
C VAL A 356 -28.76 12.59 -17.20
N GLY A 357 -29.96 12.62 -16.65
CA GLY A 357 -30.46 11.61 -15.73
C GLY A 357 -31.83 11.12 -16.12
N CYS A 358 -32.12 9.85 -15.78
CA CYS A 358 -33.44 9.28 -15.93
C CYS A 358 -33.80 8.35 -14.77
N ARG A 359 -35.11 8.30 -14.46
CA ARG A 359 -35.73 7.36 -13.53
C ARG A 359 -37.24 7.27 -13.78
N GLY A 360 -37.82 6.08 -13.82
CA GLY A 360 -39.27 5.88 -13.93
C GLY A 360 -39.88 6.61 -15.13
N GLY A 361 -39.21 6.66 -16.28
CA GLY A 361 -39.69 7.39 -17.48
C GLY A 361 -39.41 8.91 -17.49
N TYR A 362 -39.03 9.52 -16.37
CA TYR A 362 -38.64 10.93 -16.30
C TYR A 362 -37.21 11.13 -16.73
N THR A 363 -36.95 12.18 -17.52
CA THR A 363 -35.62 12.57 -17.99
C THR A 363 -35.37 14.03 -17.68
N ALA A 364 -34.19 14.34 -17.18
CA ALA A 364 -33.73 15.71 -16.91
C ALA A 364 -32.26 15.86 -17.33
N SER A 365 -31.85 17.07 -17.71
CA SER A 365 -30.45 17.33 -18.09
C SER A 365 -30.00 18.73 -17.71
N GLY A 366 -28.70 18.93 -17.63
CA GLY A 366 -28.08 20.22 -17.38
C GLY A 366 -27.12 20.25 -16.20
N ARG A 367 -26.65 21.46 -15.83
CA ARG A 367 -25.69 21.64 -14.73
C ARG A 367 -26.22 21.21 -13.37
N TRP A 368 -27.51 21.40 -13.12
CA TRP A 368 -28.09 21.00 -11.84
C TRP A 368 -28.15 19.47 -11.67
N VAL A 369 -28.34 18.72 -12.77
CA VAL A 369 -28.28 17.24 -12.76
C VAL A 369 -26.85 16.78 -12.45
N TRP A 370 -25.83 17.48 -13.02
CA TRP A 370 -24.44 17.22 -12.70
C TRP A 370 -24.14 17.49 -11.22
N LYS A 371 -24.61 18.62 -10.67
CA LYS A 371 -24.46 18.93 -9.24
C LYS A 371 -25.11 17.87 -8.34
N LEU A 372 -26.26 17.33 -8.77
CA LEU A 372 -26.93 16.23 -8.05
C LEU A 372 -26.05 14.98 -8.07
N LYS A 373 -25.54 14.60 -9.26
CA LYS A 373 -24.60 13.46 -9.41
C LYS A 373 -23.37 13.67 -8.53
N ASP A 374 -22.70 14.81 -8.66
CA ASP A 374 -21.51 15.15 -7.89
C ASP A 374 -21.73 15.04 -6.37
N ASN A 375 -22.85 15.56 -5.87
CA ASN A 375 -23.19 15.47 -4.44
C ASN A 375 -23.43 14.01 -3.98
N ILE A 376 -24.05 13.17 -4.82
CA ILE A 376 -24.24 11.75 -4.51
C ILE A 376 -22.89 11.03 -4.47
N ASP A 377 -22.04 11.25 -5.47
CA ASP A 377 -20.73 10.62 -5.60
C ASP A 377 -19.80 11.06 -4.46
N GLN A 378 -19.70 12.36 -4.20
CA GLN A 378 -18.91 12.91 -3.10
C GLN A 378 -19.37 12.40 -1.73
N LYS A 379 -20.68 12.30 -1.51
CA LYS A 379 -21.23 11.73 -0.27
C LYS A 379 -20.88 10.26 -0.11
N PHE A 380 -20.88 9.50 -1.22
CA PHE A 380 -20.48 8.10 -1.22
C PHE A 380 -18.99 7.96 -0.86
N MET A 381 -18.12 8.74 -1.50
CA MET A 381 -16.67 8.72 -1.26
C MET A 381 -16.32 9.15 0.17
N ARG A 382 -16.88 10.26 0.65
CA ARG A 382 -16.67 10.69 2.05
C ARG A 382 -17.12 9.64 3.05
N LYS A 383 -18.20 8.93 2.78
CA LYS A 383 -18.67 7.85 3.64
C LYS A 383 -17.61 6.75 3.81
N LEU A 384 -16.75 6.51 2.83
CA LEU A 384 -15.73 5.45 2.86
C LEU A 384 -14.35 5.96 3.25
N ASN A 385 -13.94 7.11 2.73
CA ASN A 385 -12.63 7.71 3.00
C ASN A 385 -12.55 8.47 4.33
N GLU A 386 -13.71 8.91 4.86
CA GLU A 386 -13.85 9.57 6.15
C GLU A 386 -14.90 8.83 6.99
N PRO A 387 -14.61 7.61 7.45
CA PRO A 387 -15.62 6.75 8.05
C PRO A 387 -16.21 7.26 9.37
N GLY A 388 -15.69 8.35 9.93
CA GLY A 388 -16.18 8.98 11.16
C GLY A 388 -15.84 8.21 12.43
N PRO A 389 -16.17 8.74 13.61
CA PRO A 389 -15.91 8.06 14.88
C PRO A 389 -16.71 6.76 14.96
N LYS A 390 -16.11 5.70 15.50
CA LYS A 390 -16.81 4.45 15.83
C LYS A 390 -17.90 4.78 16.85
N MET A 391 -19.06 4.14 16.75
CA MET A 391 -20.06 4.22 17.84
C MET A 391 -19.40 3.67 19.11
N ALA A 392 -19.28 4.49 20.13
CA ALA A 392 -18.66 4.12 21.39
C ALA A 392 -19.42 2.94 21.99
N MET A 393 -18.87 1.74 21.87
CA MET A 393 -18.96 0.78 22.94
C MET A 393 -18.14 1.41 24.07
N ALA A 394 -18.68 1.46 25.31
CA ALA A 394 -18.02 2.08 26.44
C ALA A 394 -16.52 1.74 26.42
N ALA A 395 -15.71 2.70 25.99
CA ALA A 395 -14.30 2.50 25.89
C ALA A 395 -13.76 2.35 27.30
N PRO A 396 -12.95 1.33 27.61
CA PRO A 396 -12.05 1.44 28.72
C PRO A 396 -11.24 2.73 28.49
N ALA A 397 -10.92 3.44 29.56
CA ALA A 397 -10.17 4.70 29.54
C ALA A 397 -9.11 4.63 28.45
N MET A 398 -9.06 5.65 27.58
CA MET A 398 -8.13 5.71 26.45
C MET A 398 -6.73 5.43 26.98
N GLU A 399 -6.25 4.19 26.84
CA GLU A 399 -4.82 3.95 26.88
C GLU A 399 -4.20 4.76 25.76
N VAL A 400 -3.19 5.56 26.08
CA VAL A 400 -2.41 6.29 25.09
C VAL A 400 -1.92 5.25 24.09
N MET A 401 -2.30 5.43 22.82
CA MET A 401 -1.87 4.52 21.77
C MET A 401 -0.36 4.71 21.59
N HIS A 402 0.42 3.71 22.00
CA HIS A 402 1.87 3.71 21.81
C HIS A 402 2.21 3.24 20.39
N CYS A 403 3.14 3.92 19.73
CA CYS A 403 3.66 3.48 18.44
C CYS A 403 4.27 2.08 18.55
N ALA A 404 4.16 1.32 17.48
CA ALA A 404 4.87 0.06 17.26
C ALA A 404 6.14 0.31 16.40
N GLY A 405 6.81 -0.74 15.97
CA GLY A 405 8.08 -0.62 15.26
C GLY A 405 9.15 0.07 16.13
N CYS A 406 10.06 0.79 15.53
CA CYS A 406 11.12 1.50 16.25
C CYS A 406 10.61 2.63 17.16
N GLY A 407 9.42 3.15 16.92
CA GLY A 407 8.75 4.09 17.83
C GLY A 407 8.36 3.51 19.19
N SER A 408 8.53 2.20 19.42
CA SER A 408 8.32 1.54 20.71
C SER A 408 9.60 1.38 21.55
N LYS A 409 10.75 1.86 21.08
CA LYS A 409 12.02 1.87 21.86
C LYS A 409 11.88 2.78 23.09
N LEU A 410 12.64 2.45 24.14
CA LEU A 410 12.79 3.36 25.27
C LEU A 410 13.56 4.62 24.89
N GLY A 411 13.26 5.73 25.56
CA GLY A 411 13.97 6.97 25.32
C GLY A 411 15.47 6.85 25.64
N PRO A 412 16.34 7.60 24.93
CA PRO A 412 17.80 7.53 25.10
C PRO A 412 18.24 7.92 26.50
N ASP A 413 17.54 8.82 27.18
CA ASP A 413 17.77 9.24 28.56
C ASP A 413 17.64 8.08 29.55
N ILE A 414 16.66 7.18 29.34
CA ILE A 414 16.46 6.00 30.16
C ILE A 414 17.56 4.97 29.94
N ILE A 415 17.91 4.73 28.65
CA ILE A 415 18.87 3.68 28.26
C ILE A 415 20.28 4.08 28.71
N ALA A 416 20.76 5.25 28.33
CA ALA A 416 22.15 5.68 28.54
C ALA A 416 22.49 5.76 30.04
N GLY A 417 21.60 6.34 30.88
CA GLY A 417 21.83 6.44 32.30
C GLY A 417 21.96 5.08 32.99
N ASN A 418 21.08 4.14 32.67
CA ASN A 418 21.08 2.81 33.26
C ASN A 418 22.24 1.94 32.80
N LEU A 419 22.62 2.02 31.51
CA LEU A 419 23.74 1.24 30.97
C LEU A 419 25.10 1.70 31.52
N ALA A 420 25.26 2.99 31.82
CA ALA A 420 26.50 3.53 32.36
C ALA A 420 26.82 3.00 33.79
N GLU A 421 25.82 2.54 34.54
CA GLU A 421 25.97 1.99 35.91
C GLU A 421 26.30 0.50 35.94
N LEU A 422 26.27 -0.19 34.76
CA LEU A 422 26.49 -1.63 34.71
C LEU A 422 27.97 -1.99 34.82
N SER A 423 28.27 -2.92 35.73
CA SER A 423 29.58 -3.58 35.84
C SER A 423 29.60 -4.82 34.98
N VAL A 424 30.18 -4.72 33.78
CA VAL A 424 30.23 -5.82 32.79
C VAL A 424 31.52 -6.60 32.93
N HIS A 425 31.44 -7.94 32.93
CA HIS A 425 32.60 -8.83 32.88
C HIS A 425 33.46 -8.52 31.64
N GLN A 426 34.76 -8.29 31.88
CA GLN A 426 35.69 -8.00 30.78
C GLN A 426 36.23 -9.27 30.16
N ASN A 427 36.21 -9.35 28.85
CA ASN A 427 36.81 -10.43 28.07
C ASN A 427 37.57 -9.82 26.89
N ASP A 428 38.89 -10.01 26.80
CA ASP A 428 39.71 -9.45 25.75
C ASP A 428 39.33 -9.89 24.33
N ALA A 429 38.61 -10.98 24.19
CA ALA A 429 38.12 -11.45 22.90
C ALA A 429 36.81 -10.76 22.46
N VAL A 430 36.14 -10.01 23.34
CA VAL A 430 34.82 -9.41 23.08
C VAL A 430 34.90 -7.89 23.14
N THR A 431 34.46 -7.22 22.10
CA THR A 431 34.21 -5.77 22.11
C THR A 431 32.70 -5.59 22.19
N PRO A 432 32.13 -5.26 23.35
CA PRO A 432 30.71 -5.06 23.50
C PRO A 432 30.26 -3.75 22.85
N ALA A 433 29.06 -3.69 22.29
CA ALA A 433 28.43 -2.49 21.77
C ALA A 433 28.18 -1.43 22.89
N LEU A 434 28.08 -1.88 24.15
CA LEU A 434 27.85 -1.04 25.31
C LEU A 434 28.98 -0.02 25.54
N GLY A 435 28.63 1.22 25.76
CA GLY A 435 29.56 2.31 26.09
C GLY A 435 30.20 3.03 24.88
N LYS A 436 30.15 2.45 23.68
CA LYS A 436 30.59 3.08 22.43
C LYS A 436 29.45 3.38 21.45
N ALA A 437 28.22 3.01 21.81
CA ALA A 437 27.05 3.12 20.95
C ALA A 437 27.22 2.45 19.58
N GLU A 438 28.03 1.38 19.49
CA GLU A 438 28.20 0.59 18.25
C GLU A 438 26.92 -0.16 17.90
N ASP A 439 26.70 -0.41 16.60
CA ASP A 439 25.50 -1.10 16.11
C ASP A 439 25.52 -2.58 16.47
N ALA A 440 26.68 -3.21 16.58
CA ALA A 440 26.83 -4.61 16.94
C ALA A 440 28.03 -4.89 17.84
N SER A 441 27.96 -6.00 18.58
CA SER A 441 29.09 -6.52 19.33
C SER A 441 30.02 -7.35 18.45
N LEU A 442 31.34 -7.30 18.73
CA LEU A 442 32.36 -8.03 18.00
C LEU A 442 33.10 -9.01 18.91
N TRP A 443 33.45 -10.18 18.41
CA TRP A 443 34.39 -11.08 19.08
C TRP A 443 35.25 -11.85 18.09
N ARG A 444 36.47 -12.23 18.54
CA ARG A 444 37.40 -12.98 17.72
C ARG A 444 36.97 -14.43 17.58
N VAL A 445 36.81 -14.92 16.36
CA VAL A 445 36.43 -16.31 16.05
C VAL A 445 37.56 -17.11 15.40
N GLY A 446 38.69 -16.43 15.06
CA GLY A 446 39.85 -17.05 14.45
C GLY A 446 40.92 -16.00 14.12
N THR A 447 41.98 -16.42 13.44
CA THR A 447 43.05 -15.50 13.04
C THR A 447 42.54 -14.56 11.95
N GLY A 448 42.43 -13.26 12.25
CA GLY A 448 42.05 -12.23 11.29
C GLY A 448 40.55 -12.10 11.02
N MET A 449 39.69 -12.87 11.71
CA MET A 449 38.25 -12.80 11.56
C MET A 449 37.54 -12.38 12.86
N LEU A 450 36.49 -11.60 12.73
CA LEU A 450 35.59 -11.23 13.81
C LEU A 450 34.19 -11.79 13.51
N ALA A 451 33.51 -12.28 14.53
CA ALA A 451 32.08 -12.46 14.50
C ALA A 451 31.42 -11.14 14.88
N VAL A 452 30.30 -10.86 14.24
CA VAL A 452 29.46 -9.68 14.45
C VAL A 452 28.10 -10.19 14.91
N GLN A 453 27.57 -9.65 16.01
CA GLN A 453 26.26 -10.03 16.51
C GLN A 453 25.47 -8.83 16.96
N SER A 454 24.24 -8.74 16.50
CA SER A 454 23.24 -7.78 16.97
C SER A 454 21.92 -8.48 17.34
N ILE A 455 21.11 -7.83 18.14
CA ILE A 455 19.72 -8.23 18.39
C ILE A 455 18.82 -7.01 18.21
N ASP A 456 17.81 -7.18 17.37
CA ASP A 456 16.77 -6.16 17.21
C ASP A 456 15.40 -6.79 17.13
N GLY A 457 14.37 -6.02 17.51
CA GLY A 457 13.00 -6.48 17.47
C GLY A 457 12.00 -5.45 17.94
N PHE A 458 10.76 -5.65 17.54
CA PHE A 458 9.68 -4.73 17.86
C PHE A 458 8.30 -5.40 17.82
N ARG A 459 7.31 -4.69 18.32
CA ARG A 459 5.91 -5.07 18.22
C ARG A 459 5.45 -4.95 16.79
N SER A 460 4.53 -5.83 16.40
CA SER A 460 3.90 -5.73 15.10
C SER A 460 3.12 -4.42 14.95
N PHE A 461 3.44 -3.68 13.91
CA PHE A 461 2.70 -2.48 13.47
C PHE A 461 1.72 -2.79 12.33
N THR A 462 1.71 -4.03 11.86
CA THR A 462 0.77 -4.55 10.86
C THR A 462 0.42 -5.99 11.15
N GLU A 463 -0.76 -6.43 10.79
CA GLU A 463 -1.15 -7.85 10.81
C GLU A 463 -0.88 -8.56 9.47
N ASP A 464 -0.29 -7.87 8.49
CA ASP A 464 0.28 -8.49 7.28
C ASP A 464 1.63 -9.13 7.63
N TYR A 465 1.57 -10.37 8.14
CA TYR A 465 2.76 -11.09 8.59
C TYR A 465 3.71 -11.50 7.46
N SER A 466 3.26 -11.47 6.22
CA SER A 466 4.13 -11.70 5.07
C SER A 466 5.12 -10.55 4.87
N ARG A 467 4.67 -9.29 4.99
CA ARG A 467 5.56 -8.11 4.96
C ARG A 467 6.30 -7.91 6.28
N PHE A 468 5.59 -8.11 7.40
CA PHE A 468 6.17 -7.88 8.71
C PHE A 468 7.41 -8.74 8.95
N GLY A 469 7.36 -10.03 8.60
CA GLY A 469 8.52 -10.93 8.74
C GLY A 469 9.73 -10.46 7.94
N LYS A 470 9.55 -10.04 6.70
CA LYS A 470 10.62 -9.51 5.83
C LYS A 470 11.22 -8.22 6.38
N ILE A 471 10.37 -7.30 6.86
CA ILE A 471 10.83 -6.05 7.49
C ILE A 471 11.64 -6.33 8.75
N CYS A 472 11.21 -7.28 9.60
CA CYS A 472 11.98 -7.68 10.78
C CYS A 472 13.38 -8.19 10.43
N VAL A 473 13.51 -9.00 9.37
CA VAL A 473 14.80 -9.50 8.89
C VAL A 473 15.67 -8.37 8.35
N ASN A 474 15.12 -7.52 7.47
CA ASN A 474 15.85 -6.40 6.90
C ASN A 474 16.37 -5.46 7.98
N HIS A 475 15.54 -5.20 8.99
CA HIS A 475 15.92 -4.34 10.10
C HIS A 475 17.03 -4.96 10.97
N ALA A 476 16.87 -6.22 11.38
CA ALA A 476 17.84 -6.88 12.26
C ALA A 476 19.21 -7.14 11.56
N LEU A 477 19.23 -7.33 10.25
CA LEU A 477 20.48 -7.50 9.50
C LEU A 477 21.13 -6.15 9.14
N SER A 478 20.44 -5.03 9.32
CA SER A 478 20.91 -3.69 8.97
C SER A 478 22.17 -3.29 9.74
N ASP A 479 22.24 -3.61 11.04
CA ASP A 479 23.41 -3.39 11.89
C ASP A 479 24.67 -4.08 11.32
N LEU A 480 24.50 -5.33 10.84
CA LEU A 480 25.60 -6.09 10.24
C LEU A 480 26.08 -5.40 8.95
N TYR A 481 25.13 -4.94 8.14
CA TYR A 481 25.44 -4.25 6.89
C TYR A 481 26.10 -2.88 7.13
N ALA A 482 25.68 -2.16 8.17
CA ALA A 482 26.33 -0.89 8.56
C ALA A 482 27.80 -1.09 8.91
N MET A 483 28.15 -2.23 9.51
CA MET A 483 29.53 -2.60 9.80
C MET A 483 30.29 -3.24 8.62
N GLY A 484 29.66 -3.44 7.47
CA GLY A 484 30.22 -4.13 6.30
C GLY A 484 30.35 -5.63 6.47
N ALA A 485 29.67 -6.23 7.46
CA ALA A 485 29.71 -7.65 7.76
C ALA A 485 28.79 -8.47 6.83
N THR A 486 29.18 -9.74 6.61
CA THR A 486 28.37 -10.70 5.88
C THR A 486 27.52 -11.50 6.86
N PRO A 487 26.17 -11.47 6.75
CA PRO A 487 25.30 -12.30 7.56
C PRO A 487 25.57 -13.80 7.34
N VAL A 488 25.52 -14.58 8.42
CA VAL A 488 25.72 -16.04 8.42
C VAL A 488 24.46 -16.75 8.89
N SER A 489 23.86 -16.28 9.98
CA SER A 489 22.67 -16.93 10.55
C SER A 489 21.86 -15.97 11.40
N ALA A 490 20.60 -16.33 11.67
CA ALA A 490 19.80 -15.67 12.67
C ALA A 490 19.02 -16.66 13.54
N GLN A 491 18.74 -16.26 14.77
CA GLN A 491 17.77 -16.90 15.67
C GLN A 491 16.59 -15.96 15.87
N VAL A 492 15.38 -16.53 15.96
CA VAL A 492 14.15 -15.76 16.06
C VAL A 492 13.48 -15.96 17.42
N TRP A 493 13.17 -14.90 18.13
CA TRP A 493 12.20 -14.92 19.21
C TRP A 493 10.87 -14.37 18.70
N LEU A 494 9.84 -15.23 18.77
CA LEU A 494 8.50 -14.93 18.30
C LEU A 494 7.51 -15.03 19.45
N ASN A 495 6.75 -13.95 19.69
CA ASN A 495 5.60 -13.95 20.57
C ASN A 495 4.35 -13.67 19.77
N LEU A 496 3.43 -14.64 19.68
CA LEU A 496 2.16 -14.47 18.96
C LEU A 496 1.06 -13.99 19.90
N LYS A 497 0.20 -13.14 19.37
CA LYS A 497 -1.02 -12.71 20.05
C LYS A 497 -1.92 -13.91 20.39
N HIS A 498 -2.53 -13.89 21.59
CA HIS A 498 -3.49 -14.90 21.99
C HIS A 498 -4.62 -15.06 20.99
N ALA A 499 -4.85 -16.26 20.50
CA ALA A 499 -5.91 -16.65 19.59
C ALA A 499 -6.22 -18.14 19.72
N HIS A 500 -7.27 -18.61 19.06
CA HIS A 500 -7.54 -20.06 18.97
C HIS A 500 -6.32 -20.80 18.36
N PRO A 501 -5.92 -21.97 18.85
CA PRO A 501 -4.71 -22.67 18.38
C PRO A 501 -4.62 -22.84 16.85
N ARG A 502 -5.74 -23.03 16.19
CA ARG A 502 -5.81 -23.10 14.70
C ARG A 502 -5.36 -21.77 14.06
N ILE A 503 -5.77 -20.65 14.60
CA ILE A 503 -5.40 -19.32 14.12
C ILE A 503 -3.91 -19.06 14.39
N GLN A 504 -3.43 -19.38 15.60
CA GLN A 504 -2.00 -19.26 15.93
C GLN A 504 -1.13 -20.12 15.00
N LYS A 505 -1.57 -21.35 14.66
CA LYS A 505 -0.87 -22.20 13.69
C LYS A 505 -0.78 -21.55 12.30
N ARG A 506 -1.86 -20.91 11.83
CA ARG A 506 -1.87 -20.16 10.56
C ARG A 506 -0.91 -18.98 10.59
N ASP A 507 -0.97 -18.18 11.66
CA ASP A 507 -0.14 -16.99 11.83
C ASP A 507 1.35 -17.34 11.98
N HIS A 508 1.66 -18.36 12.79
CA HIS A 508 3.03 -18.87 12.93
C HIS A 508 3.60 -19.33 11.59
N LYS A 509 2.80 -20.10 10.82
CA LYS A 509 3.23 -20.58 9.51
C LYS A 509 3.54 -19.44 8.55
N LEU A 510 2.65 -18.44 8.48
CA LEU A 510 2.81 -17.29 7.57
C LEU A 510 4.04 -16.46 7.95
N LEU A 511 4.16 -16.11 9.23
CA LEU A 511 5.25 -15.26 9.72
C LEU A 511 6.61 -15.95 9.60
N MET A 512 6.70 -17.23 9.98
CA MET A 512 7.96 -17.99 9.86
C MET A 512 8.34 -18.26 8.39
N ALA A 513 7.37 -18.43 7.49
CA ALA A 513 7.65 -18.54 6.07
C ALA A 513 8.28 -17.26 5.53
N SER A 514 7.69 -16.09 5.85
CA SER A 514 8.22 -14.78 5.45
C SER A 514 9.64 -14.53 6.01
N ILE A 515 9.84 -14.77 7.31
CA ILE A 515 11.17 -14.63 7.94
C ILE A 515 12.20 -15.53 7.25
N THR A 516 11.85 -16.81 7.03
CA THR A 516 12.77 -17.77 6.42
C THR A 516 13.08 -17.38 4.97
N HIS A 517 12.07 -16.95 4.22
CA HIS A 517 12.26 -16.47 2.85
C HIS A 517 13.21 -15.27 2.80
N ALA A 518 12.97 -14.26 3.63
CA ALA A 518 13.82 -13.08 3.70
C ALA A 518 15.27 -13.39 4.13
N LEU A 519 15.47 -14.31 5.08
CA LEU A 519 16.81 -14.77 5.45
C LEU A 519 17.51 -15.49 4.29
N ASN A 520 16.79 -16.33 3.54
CA ASN A 520 17.33 -17.01 2.36
C ASN A 520 17.76 -16.02 1.27
N GLU A 521 16.97 -14.98 1.00
CA GLU A 521 17.33 -13.90 0.09
C GLU A 521 18.63 -13.18 0.53
N GLN A 522 18.86 -13.07 1.84
CA GLN A 522 20.06 -12.48 2.42
C GLN A 522 21.22 -13.47 2.58
N HIS A 523 21.06 -14.74 2.17
CA HIS A 523 22.01 -15.86 2.36
C HIS A 523 22.35 -16.13 3.83
N ALA A 524 21.42 -15.87 4.74
CA ALA A 524 21.54 -16.16 6.16
C ALA A 524 20.69 -17.39 6.55
N THR A 525 21.23 -18.25 7.39
CA THR A 525 20.54 -19.47 7.81
C THR A 525 19.67 -19.22 9.04
N LEU A 526 18.39 -19.63 9.01
CA LEU A 526 17.59 -19.70 10.23
C LEU A 526 18.14 -20.82 11.13
N ALA A 527 18.86 -20.44 12.20
CA ALA A 527 19.59 -21.38 13.07
C ALA A 527 18.75 -21.90 14.25
N GLY A 528 17.54 -21.41 14.44
CA GLY A 528 16.64 -21.79 15.54
C GLY A 528 15.87 -20.60 16.12
N GLY A 529 15.32 -20.78 17.30
CA GLY A 529 14.57 -19.70 17.95
C GLY A 529 13.66 -20.19 19.06
N HIS A 530 12.76 -19.32 19.50
CA HIS A 530 11.78 -19.58 20.53
C HIS A 530 10.43 -18.98 20.14
N SER A 531 9.34 -19.70 20.33
CA SER A 531 7.98 -19.22 20.09
C SER A 531 7.15 -19.27 21.37
N SER A 532 6.45 -18.20 21.67
CA SER A 532 5.56 -18.07 22.82
C SER A 532 4.25 -17.37 22.40
N GLU A 533 3.34 -17.22 23.35
CA GLU A 533 2.12 -16.45 23.13
C GLU A 533 1.97 -15.31 24.16
N GLY A 534 1.26 -14.23 23.79
CA GLY A 534 1.06 -13.07 24.64
C GLY A 534 -0.05 -12.14 24.17
N LEU A 535 -0.07 -10.93 24.69
CA LEU A 535 -1.11 -9.96 24.36
C LEU A 535 -0.99 -9.36 22.97
N GLU A 536 0.24 -9.24 22.46
CA GLU A 536 0.57 -8.65 21.15
C GLU A 536 1.58 -9.53 20.43
N THR A 537 1.62 -9.43 19.10
CA THR A 537 2.67 -10.09 18.32
C THR A 537 3.96 -9.29 18.37
N HIS A 538 5.06 -9.96 18.71
CA HIS A 538 6.42 -9.40 18.73
C HIS A 538 7.35 -10.35 17.99
N VAL A 539 8.32 -9.78 17.29
CA VAL A 539 9.42 -10.52 16.66
C VAL A 539 10.73 -9.85 17.03
N ALA A 540 11.70 -10.64 17.44
CA ALA A 540 13.09 -10.21 17.56
C ALA A 540 14.01 -11.24 16.90
N LEU A 541 15.10 -10.78 16.29
CA LEU A 541 16.11 -11.63 15.70
C LEU A 541 17.47 -11.35 16.34
N VAL A 542 18.17 -12.41 16.69
CA VAL A 542 19.61 -12.34 16.96
C VAL A 542 20.32 -12.66 15.65
N ALA A 543 20.89 -11.63 15.05
CA ALA A 543 21.61 -11.69 13.78
C ALA A 543 23.10 -11.95 14.03
N ASN A 544 23.67 -12.91 13.29
CA ASN A 544 25.07 -13.27 13.38
C ASN A 544 25.72 -13.12 12.00
N GLY A 545 26.87 -12.48 11.95
CA GLY A 545 27.68 -12.29 10.76
C GLY A 545 29.16 -12.47 11.03
N GLU A 546 29.96 -12.29 9.99
CA GLU A 546 31.41 -12.33 10.07
C GLU A 546 32.04 -11.25 9.19
N ILE A 547 33.23 -10.79 9.59
CA ILE A 547 34.01 -9.80 8.86
C ILE A 547 35.51 -9.98 9.13
N ALA A 548 36.35 -9.68 8.14
CA ALA A 548 37.78 -9.56 8.37
C ALA A 548 38.08 -8.39 9.32
N ALA A 549 38.97 -8.58 10.28
CA ALA A 549 39.21 -7.64 11.37
C ALA A 549 39.69 -6.26 10.89
N ASP A 550 40.41 -6.22 9.75
CA ASP A 550 40.89 -5.00 9.11
C ASP A 550 39.83 -4.31 8.22
N LYS A 551 38.64 -4.90 8.08
CA LYS A 551 37.55 -4.39 7.24
C LYS A 551 36.31 -3.95 8.02
N ALA A 552 36.28 -4.08 9.33
CA ALA A 552 35.15 -3.63 10.13
C ALA A 552 34.99 -2.10 10.03
N VAL A 553 33.82 -1.67 9.54
CA VAL A 553 33.43 -0.26 9.51
C VAL A 553 32.83 0.09 10.86
N ASN A 554 33.43 1.02 11.58
CA ASN A 554 32.95 1.47 12.87
C ASN A 554 32.22 2.81 12.72
N LYS A 555 31.31 3.06 13.62
CA LYS A 555 30.48 4.25 13.64
C LYS A 555 31.28 5.53 13.96
N ASP A 556 32.26 5.44 14.86
CA ASP A 556 33.01 6.56 15.45
C ASP A 556 34.30 6.93 14.67
N THR A 557 34.46 6.47 13.45
CA THR A 557 35.68 6.67 12.62
C THR A 557 35.55 7.73 11.53
N VAL A 558 34.56 8.61 11.65
CA VAL A 558 34.31 9.76 10.76
C VAL A 558 35.54 10.66 10.71
N LYS A 559 35.85 11.21 9.54
CA LYS A 559 37.02 12.08 9.31
C LYS A 559 36.60 13.50 8.88
N PRO A 560 37.40 14.52 9.24
CA PRO A 560 37.15 15.85 8.70
C PRO A 560 37.30 15.83 7.16
N GLY A 561 36.39 16.47 6.46
CA GLY A 561 36.32 16.48 4.99
C GLY A 561 35.44 15.37 4.40
N ASP A 562 34.96 14.44 5.20
CA ASP A 562 33.97 13.47 4.74
C ASP A 562 32.65 14.15 4.40
N VAL A 563 31.97 13.65 3.37
CA VAL A 563 30.57 13.98 3.09
C VAL A 563 29.67 12.93 3.71
N LEU A 564 28.42 13.33 4.01
CA LEU A 564 27.39 12.48 4.58
C LEU A 564 26.41 12.06 3.49
N VAL A 565 26.29 10.77 3.30
CA VAL A 565 25.35 10.17 2.33
C VAL A 565 24.26 9.41 3.07
N LEU A 566 23.00 9.67 2.72
CA LEU A 566 21.84 8.92 3.21
C LEU A 566 21.31 8.04 2.08
N THR A 567 21.05 6.75 2.38
CA THR A 567 20.75 5.74 1.36
C THR A 567 19.27 5.45 1.17
N LYS A 568 18.41 5.90 2.07
CA LYS A 568 16.94 5.83 1.94
C LYS A 568 16.31 7.12 2.45
N ALA A 569 15.13 7.43 1.93
CA ALA A 569 14.31 8.55 2.38
C ALA A 569 13.80 8.36 3.82
N LEU A 570 13.56 9.47 4.54
CA LEU A 570 13.07 9.50 5.91
C LEU A 570 11.55 9.63 5.99
N GLY A 571 10.95 9.18 7.09
CA GLY A 571 9.54 9.40 7.40
C GLY A 571 8.74 8.15 7.77
N THR A 572 9.38 6.97 7.90
CA THR A 572 8.66 5.72 8.21
C THR A 572 7.93 5.78 9.55
N GLY A 573 8.54 6.35 10.59
CA GLY A 573 7.96 6.36 11.93
C GLY A 573 6.70 7.22 12.02
N LEU A 574 6.74 8.43 11.47
CA LEU A 574 5.58 9.33 11.50
C LEU A 574 4.44 8.84 10.59
N ILE A 575 4.77 8.20 9.44
CA ILE A 575 3.77 7.60 8.56
C ILE A 575 3.09 6.43 9.27
N LEU A 576 3.84 5.53 9.91
CA LEU A 576 3.28 4.42 10.70
C LEU A 576 2.44 4.94 11.87
N ALA A 577 2.87 6.01 12.55
CA ALA A 577 2.10 6.63 13.63
C ALA A 577 0.75 7.20 13.13
N ALA A 578 0.73 7.80 11.96
CA ALA A 578 -0.49 8.28 11.32
C ALA A 578 -1.36 7.13 10.81
N ASP A 579 -0.76 6.05 10.27
CA ASP A 579 -1.45 4.86 9.79
C ASP A 579 -2.18 4.14 10.93
N MET A 580 -1.53 3.95 12.08
CA MET A 580 -2.16 3.38 13.29
C MET A 580 -3.39 4.17 13.75
N GLN A 581 -3.47 5.46 13.43
CA GLN A 581 -4.63 6.32 13.70
C GLN A 581 -5.62 6.38 12.52
N ALA A 582 -5.42 5.59 11.48
CA ALA A 582 -6.17 5.63 10.21
C ALA A 582 -6.19 7.03 9.56
N GLN A 583 -5.07 7.76 9.65
CA GLN A 583 -4.92 9.11 9.09
C GLN A 583 -3.89 9.18 7.96
N ALA A 584 -2.98 8.20 7.83
CA ALA A 584 -2.05 8.16 6.70
C ALA A 584 -2.79 7.91 5.38
N PRO A 585 -2.47 8.66 4.31
CA PRO A 585 -2.92 8.32 2.97
C PRO A 585 -2.30 6.99 2.52
N ALA A 586 -3.05 6.15 1.78
CA ALA A 586 -2.56 4.86 1.28
C ALA A 586 -1.24 4.98 0.52
N VAL A 587 -1.09 6.03 -0.30
CA VAL A 587 0.16 6.28 -1.06
C VAL A 587 1.37 6.44 -0.13
N ALA A 588 1.22 7.17 0.98
CA ALA A 588 2.30 7.35 1.96
C ALA A 588 2.62 6.04 2.68
N THR A 589 1.58 5.29 3.07
CA THR A 589 1.75 3.99 3.72
C THR A 589 2.44 2.99 2.79
N ASP A 590 2.03 2.91 1.53
CA ASP A 590 2.68 2.05 0.53
C ASP A 590 4.15 2.41 0.35
N ALA A 591 4.47 3.71 0.17
CA ALA A 591 5.85 4.17 0.02
C ALA A 591 6.71 3.85 1.26
N ALA A 592 6.15 3.96 2.47
CA ALA A 592 6.85 3.58 3.70
C ALA A 592 7.12 2.07 3.76
N PHE A 593 6.13 1.24 3.42
CA PHE A 593 6.32 -0.22 3.35
C PHE A 593 7.35 -0.60 2.29
N ASP A 594 7.27 -0.02 1.09
CA ASP A 594 8.21 -0.29 0.00
C ASP A 594 9.65 0.07 0.43
N SER A 595 9.85 1.19 1.14
CA SER A 595 11.16 1.56 1.71
C SER A 595 11.64 0.56 2.78
N MET A 596 10.76 0.13 3.70
CA MET A 596 11.11 -0.83 4.75
C MET A 596 11.41 -2.24 4.21
N LEU A 597 10.81 -2.63 3.10
CA LEU A 597 11.04 -3.92 2.43
C LEU A 597 12.37 -3.98 1.67
N GLN A 598 12.99 -2.84 1.39
CA GLN A 598 14.32 -2.80 0.78
C GLN A 598 15.40 -3.16 1.80
N SER A 599 16.26 -4.11 1.45
CA SER A 599 17.42 -4.50 2.25
C SER A 599 18.60 -3.54 2.04
N ASN A 600 19.34 -3.26 3.11
CA ASN A 600 20.62 -2.54 3.05
C ASN A 600 21.79 -3.41 2.54
N ARG A 601 21.56 -4.68 2.16
CA ARG A 601 22.58 -5.64 1.76
C ARG A 601 23.48 -5.14 0.64
N ARG A 602 22.89 -4.63 -0.46
CA ARG A 602 23.68 -4.21 -1.64
C ARG A 602 24.69 -3.13 -1.28
N ILE A 603 24.22 -2.10 -0.60
CA ILE A 603 25.07 -0.97 -0.23
C ILE A 603 26.04 -1.34 0.91
N GLY A 604 25.60 -2.14 1.89
CA GLY A 604 26.49 -2.65 2.95
C GLY A 604 27.65 -3.48 2.40
N SER A 605 27.41 -4.30 1.36
CA SER A 605 28.47 -5.06 0.68
C SER A 605 29.45 -4.16 -0.11
N ALA A 606 29.03 -2.96 -0.49
CA ALA A 606 29.85 -2.02 -1.26
C ALA A 606 30.67 -1.05 -0.40
N LEU A 607 30.47 -0.99 0.94
CA LEU A 607 31.14 -0.01 1.80
C LEU A 607 32.67 -0.01 1.65
N HIS A 608 33.28 -1.19 1.55
CA HIS A 608 34.73 -1.33 1.40
C HIS A 608 35.26 -0.85 0.05
N SER A 609 34.52 -1.08 -1.03
CA SER A 609 34.94 -0.67 -2.39
C SER A 609 34.92 0.86 -2.55
N HIS A 610 34.15 1.55 -1.72
CA HIS A 610 34.02 3.00 -1.71
C HIS A 610 34.81 3.69 -0.59
N ASN A 611 35.74 2.99 0.09
CA ASN A 611 36.57 3.54 1.15
C ASN A 611 35.78 4.32 2.21
N VAL A 612 34.65 3.75 2.67
CA VAL A 612 33.82 4.38 3.68
C VAL A 612 34.61 4.57 4.98
N SER A 613 34.53 5.77 5.53
CA SER A 613 35.18 6.10 6.79
C SER A 613 34.40 5.60 8.00
N ALA A 614 33.07 5.81 7.98
CA ALA A 614 32.16 5.38 9.03
C ALA A 614 30.75 5.15 8.45
N ALA A 615 29.98 4.28 9.08
CA ALA A 615 28.60 4.05 8.73
C ALA A 615 27.79 3.63 9.95
N THR A 616 26.49 3.92 9.92
CA THR A 616 25.45 3.41 10.83
C THR A 616 24.14 3.29 10.09
N ASP A 617 23.24 2.44 10.54
CA ASP A 617 21.87 2.50 10.05
C ASP A 617 21.05 3.57 10.79
N VAL A 618 20.06 4.14 10.12
CA VAL A 618 19.20 5.18 10.70
C VAL A 618 17.91 4.52 11.19
N THR A 619 17.77 4.40 12.51
CA THR A 619 16.68 3.69 13.14
C THR A 619 15.99 4.49 14.26
N GLY A 620 15.91 3.99 15.47
CA GLY A 620 15.06 4.50 16.55
C GLY A 620 15.36 5.91 17.04
N PHE A 621 16.59 6.39 16.88
CA PHE A 621 17.00 7.74 17.32
C PHE A 621 16.92 8.81 16.21
N GLY A 622 16.40 8.45 15.05
CA GLY A 622 16.30 9.36 13.89
C GLY A 622 17.68 9.76 13.33
N LEU A 623 17.68 10.54 12.27
CA LEU A 623 18.92 10.97 11.62
C LEU A 623 19.84 11.74 12.56
N ILE A 624 19.30 12.68 13.34
CA ILE A 624 20.10 13.53 14.24
C ILE A 624 20.74 12.68 15.34
N GLY A 625 20.02 11.76 15.97
CA GLY A 625 20.55 10.92 17.04
C GLY A 625 21.71 10.06 16.55
N HIS A 626 21.54 9.36 15.43
CA HIS A 626 22.59 8.50 14.86
C HIS A 626 23.79 9.31 14.35
N LEU A 627 23.59 10.51 13.79
CA LEU A 627 24.70 11.39 13.42
C LEU A 627 25.49 11.85 14.65
N LEU A 628 24.82 12.18 15.76
CA LEU A 628 25.49 12.52 17.03
C LEU A 628 26.30 11.35 17.58
N GLU A 629 25.80 10.11 17.45
CA GLU A 629 26.56 8.90 17.81
C GLU A 629 27.82 8.75 16.92
N MET A 630 27.71 8.96 15.61
CA MET A 630 28.85 8.93 14.69
C MET A 630 29.90 9.98 15.01
N LEU A 631 29.48 11.18 15.39
CA LEU A 631 30.42 12.24 15.81
C LEU A 631 31.09 11.92 17.17
N GLY A 632 30.45 11.11 18.00
CA GLY A 632 30.97 10.62 19.27
C GLY A 632 31.55 11.75 20.17
N SER A 633 32.68 11.52 20.79
CA SER A 633 33.44 12.50 21.62
C SER A 633 34.49 13.29 20.85
N THR A 634 34.52 13.20 19.51
CA THR A 634 35.49 13.92 18.66
C THR A 634 35.25 15.44 18.66
N GLU A 635 36.17 16.22 18.15
CA GLU A 635 35.98 17.66 17.90
C GLU A 635 35.48 17.97 16.48
N LEU A 636 34.63 17.07 15.95
CA LEU A 636 34.02 17.21 14.61
C LEU A 636 32.64 17.88 14.70
N VAL A 637 32.29 18.61 13.67
CA VAL A 637 30.99 19.25 13.47
C VAL A 637 30.45 18.79 12.12
N ALA A 638 29.19 18.41 12.08
CA ALA A 638 28.49 18.06 10.86
C ALA A 638 27.64 19.23 10.37
N THR A 639 27.51 19.37 9.06
CA THR A 639 26.58 20.29 8.42
C THR A 639 25.55 19.48 7.64
N LEU A 640 24.26 19.69 7.87
CA LEU A 640 23.15 19.11 7.12
C LEU A 640 22.43 20.16 6.29
N LYS A 641 22.15 19.85 5.03
CA LYS A 641 21.38 20.68 4.10
C LYS A 641 19.94 20.18 4.05
N LEU A 642 18.99 20.88 4.68
CA LEU A 642 17.58 20.45 4.77
C LEU A 642 16.96 20.13 3.41
N ASN A 643 17.24 20.96 2.41
CA ASN A 643 16.73 20.79 1.05
C ASN A 643 17.23 19.54 0.33
N ASN A 644 18.30 18.92 0.84
CA ASN A 644 18.87 17.70 0.27
C ASN A 644 18.36 16.43 0.96
N ILE A 645 17.64 16.55 2.08
CA ILE A 645 17.14 15.39 2.82
C ILE A 645 15.99 14.75 2.04
N PRO A 646 16.12 13.51 1.56
CA PRO A 646 15.06 12.81 0.86
C PRO A 646 13.96 12.39 1.84
N LEU A 647 12.70 12.64 1.49
CA LEU A 647 11.55 12.25 2.28
C LEU A 647 10.68 11.24 1.52
N ILE A 648 10.11 10.31 2.26
CA ILE A 648 9.07 9.41 1.76
C ILE A 648 7.84 10.26 1.39
N ASP A 649 7.21 9.95 0.27
CA ASP A 649 6.00 10.63 -0.19
C ASP A 649 4.93 10.69 0.91
N GLY A 650 4.42 11.90 1.16
CA GLY A 650 3.44 12.15 2.22
C GLY A 650 4.04 12.44 3.62
N ALA A 651 5.31 12.13 3.88
CA ALA A 651 5.93 12.37 5.19
C ALA A 651 5.90 13.86 5.58
N TYR A 652 6.30 14.74 4.68
CA TYR A 652 6.26 16.19 4.92
C TYR A 652 4.84 16.68 5.24
N GLY A 653 3.84 16.26 4.47
CA GLY A 653 2.44 16.65 4.69
C GLY A 653 1.91 16.21 6.05
N LEU A 654 2.24 15.02 6.48
CA LEU A 654 1.87 14.50 7.80
C LEU A 654 2.63 15.26 8.91
N SER A 655 3.93 15.51 8.73
CA SER A 655 4.71 16.30 9.69
C SER A 655 4.16 17.72 9.85
N SER A 656 3.82 18.41 8.75
CA SER A 656 3.27 19.78 8.78
C SER A 656 1.91 19.87 9.46
N THR A 657 1.15 18.76 9.48
CA THR A 657 -0.14 18.68 10.21
C THR A 657 -0.01 18.23 11.66
N GLY A 658 1.23 18.03 12.15
CA GLY A 658 1.51 17.75 13.55
C GLY A 658 1.56 16.28 13.94
N PHE A 659 1.55 15.34 12.97
CA PHE A 659 1.78 13.93 13.28
C PHE A 659 3.21 13.68 13.74
N ARG A 660 3.36 12.91 14.81
CA ARG A 660 4.64 12.54 15.43
C ARG A 660 4.55 11.12 15.99
N SER A 661 5.68 10.42 16.02
CA SER A 661 5.78 9.16 16.76
C SER A 661 5.70 9.40 18.26
N THR A 662 5.35 8.39 19.04
CA THR A 662 5.32 8.50 20.52
C THR A 662 6.71 8.65 21.13
N LEU A 663 7.77 8.31 20.42
CA LEU A 663 9.16 8.50 20.85
C LEU A 663 9.67 9.94 20.63
N TYR A 664 9.04 10.69 19.71
CA TYR A 664 9.47 12.04 19.32
C TYR A 664 9.74 12.99 20.50
N PRO A 665 8.91 13.08 21.58
CA PRO A 665 9.20 13.97 22.72
C PRO A 665 10.54 13.69 23.39
N HIS A 666 10.96 12.43 23.43
CA HIS A 666 12.25 12.02 24.01
C HIS A 666 13.44 12.36 23.10
N LEU A 667 13.21 12.47 21.79
CA LEU A 667 14.26 12.77 20.80
C LEU A 667 14.51 14.27 20.63
N GLN A 668 13.61 15.13 21.09
CA GLN A 668 13.78 16.58 21.02
C GLN A 668 15.03 17.07 21.76
N VAL A 669 15.53 16.32 22.74
CA VAL A 669 16.78 16.64 23.44
C VAL A 669 17.98 16.76 22.49
N TYR A 670 17.96 16.03 21.37
CA TYR A 670 19.03 16.10 20.39
C TYR A 670 19.13 17.45 19.66
N LEU A 671 18.02 18.20 19.52
CA LEU A 671 18.04 19.54 18.94
C LEU A 671 18.85 20.55 19.77
N GLN A 672 19.05 20.30 21.08
CA GLN A 672 19.93 21.12 21.92
C GLN A 672 21.41 21.01 21.51
N ARG A 673 21.75 20.03 20.69
CA ARG A 673 23.08 19.80 20.12
C ARG A 673 23.19 20.30 18.67
N CYS A 674 22.17 21.00 18.18
CA CYS A 674 22.07 21.50 16.81
C CYS A 674 22.02 23.03 16.78
N ALA A 675 22.81 23.63 15.90
CA ALA A 675 22.63 25.03 15.48
C ALA A 675 21.70 25.03 14.26
N VAL A 676 20.52 25.57 14.41
CA VAL A 676 19.50 25.62 13.35
C VAL A 676 19.45 27.00 12.75
N SER A 677 19.55 27.11 11.42
CA SER A 677 19.48 28.38 10.70
C SER A 677 18.12 29.08 10.91
N GLU A 678 18.15 30.41 10.97
CA GLU A 678 16.93 31.20 11.09
C GLU A 678 16.01 30.94 9.87
N GLY A 679 14.72 30.65 10.15
CA GLY A 679 13.74 30.33 9.13
C GLY A 679 13.76 28.88 8.62
N ALA A 680 14.50 27.98 9.24
CA ALA A 680 14.46 26.56 8.90
C ALA A 680 13.04 25.99 9.08
N ASP A 681 12.63 25.13 8.14
CA ASP A 681 11.31 24.52 8.14
C ASP A 681 11.12 23.54 9.31
N SER A 682 10.24 23.88 10.25
CA SER A 682 10.00 23.08 11.44
C SER A 682 9.46 21.66 11.13
N ALA A 683 8.67 21.50 10.07
CA ALA A 683 8.17 20.20 9.68
C ALA A 683 9.28 19.30 9.16
N MET A 684 10.28 19.86 8.47
CA MET A 684 11.49 19.15 8.07
C MET A 684 12.35 18.77 9.28
N LEU A 685 12.56 19.70 10.22
CA LEU A 685 13.33 19.42 11.45
C LEU A 685 12.72 18.25 12.24
N ASP A 686 11.40 18.21 12.32
CA ASP A 686 10.70 17.12 13.03
C ASP A 686 10.92 15.75 12.36
N VAL A 687 11.02 15.71 11.02
CA VAL A 687 11.32 14.46 10.30
C VAL A 687 12.76 14.00 10.55
N LEU A 688 13.72 14.89 10.80
CA LEU A 688 15.09 14.50 11.16
C LEU A 688 15.19 13.76 12.49
N LEU A 689 14.21 13.98 13.38
CA LEU A 689 14.08 13.30 14.68
C LEU A 689 13.18 12.07 14.59
N ASP A 690 12.52 11.83 13.44
CA ASP A 690 11.57 10.71 13.34
C ASP A 690 12.29 9.37 13.42
N PRO A 691 11.85 8.44 14.29
CA PRO A 691 12.39 7.07 14.30
C PRO A 691 12.15 6.38 12.97
N GLN A 692 13.17 5.70 12.45
CA GLN A 692 13.02 4.94 11.22
C GLN A 692 12.93 3.45 11.51
N THR A 693 11.94 2.76 10.92
CA THR A 693 11.86 1.31 10.92
C THR A 693 12.46 0.80 9.61
N SER A 694 13.45 -0.09 9.69
CA SER A 694 14.19 -0.59 8.52
C SER A 694 14.71 0.57 7.64
N GLY A 695 15.31 1.58 8.27
CA GLY A 695 15.83 2.76 7.60
C GLY A 695 17.04 2.47 6.73
N GLY A 696 17.56 3.53 6.08
CA GLY A 696 18.77 3.46 5.27
C GLY A 696 20.04 3.57 6.12
N LEU A 697 21.19 3.46 5.46
CA LEU A 697 22.48 3.75 6.07
C LEU A 697 22.80 5.25 5.98
N LEU A 698 23.40 5.78 7.05
CA LEU A 698 24.10 7.04 7.06
C LEU A 698 25.60 6.74 6.92
N ILE A 699 26.21 7.21 5.85
CA ILE A 699 27.58 6.86 5.46
C ILE A 699 28.42 8.13 5.41
N ALA A 700 29.62 8.10 6.02
CA ALA A 700 30.63 9.14 5.93
C ALA A 700 31.81 8.64 5.07
N LEU A 701 32.18 9.40 4.03
CA LEU A 701 33.24 9.03 3.10
C LEU A 701 33.77 10.27 2.35
N PRO A 702 34.99 10.19 1.73
CA PRO A 702 35.51 11.26 0.89
C PRO A 702 34.61 11.59 -0.30
N GLN A 703 34.54 12.87 -0.72
CA GLN A 703 33.68 13.37 -1.79
C GLN A 703 33.79 12.55 -3.09
N GLU A 704 35.01 12.25 -3.53
CA GLU A 704 35.26 11.50 -4.77
C GLU A 704 34.69 10.08 -4.73
N ASN A 705 34.68 9.46 -3.54
CA ASN A 705 34.10 8.14 -3.32
C ASN A 705 32.55 8.21 -3.23
N ALA A 706 32.01 9.31 -2.69
CA ALA A 706 30.55 9.54 -2.65
C ALA A 706 29.96 9.70 -4.06
N ASP A 707 30.63 10.40 -4.96
CA ASP A 707 30.21 10.55 -6.35
C ASP A 707 30.17 9.18 -7.07
N SER A 708 31.14 8.30 -6.77
CA SER A 708 31.15 6.91 -7.28
C SER A 708 30.02 6.07 -6.67
N LEU A 709 29.79 6.19 -5.36
CA LEU A 709 28.73 5.48 -4.65
C LEU A 709 27.34 5.84 -5.21
N ILE A 710 27.05 7.14 -5.37
CA ILE A 710 25.77 7.62 -5.89
C ILE A 710 25.55 7.17 -7.35
N LYS A 711 26.62 7.08 -8.14
CA LYS A 711 26.50 6.55 -9.51
C LYS A 711 26.10 5.07 -9.52
N GLU A 712 26.56 4.29 -8.55
CA GLU A 712 26.20 2.87 -8.40
C GLU A 712 24.84 2.68 -7.70
N PHE A 713 24.49 3.58 -6.75
CA PHE A 713 23.25 3.59 -5.97
C PHE A 713 22.54 4.96 -6.12
N PRO A 714 21.82 5.19 -7.22
CA PRO A 714 21.23 6.49 -7.56
C PRO A 714 20.17 6.99 -6.56
N GLU A 715 19.63 6.10 -5.73
CA GLU A 715 18.71 6.41 -4.64
C GLU A 715 19.38 7.11 -3.46
N SER A 716 20.71 7.04 -3.36
CA SER A 716 21.51 7.64 -2.29
C SER A 716 21.77 9.13 -2.55
N VAL A 717 21.76 9.94 -1.49
CA VAL A 717 21.85 11.41 -1.60
C VAL A 717 22.90 11.95 -0.64
N ILE A 718 23.74 12.90 -1.11
CA ILE A 718 24.63 13.69 -0.24
C ILE A 718 23.77 14.72 0.52
N ILE A 719 23.67 14.55 1.83
CA ILE A 719 22.86 15.38 2.71
C ILE A 719 23.68 16.43 3.49
N GLY A 720 25.00 16.33 3.48
CA GLY A 720 25.85 17.23 4.24
C GLY A 720 27.32 16.84 4.21
N GLY A 721 28.09 17.31 5.19
CA GLY A 721 29.51 17.01 5.34
C GLY A 721 30.00 17.21 6.77
N VAL A 722 31.25 16.84 7.03
CA VAL A 722 31.90 16.88 8.35
C VAL A 722 33.17 17.68 8.31
N GLU A 723 33.33 18.57 9.26
CA GLU A 723 34.51 19.48 9.37
C GLU A 723 35.12 19.42 10.79
N SER A 724 36.35 19.89 10.91
CA SER A 724 36.97 20.11 12.22
C SER A 724 36.38 21.35 12.89
N SER A 725 36.10 21.31 14.18
CA SER A 725 35.61 22.46 14.95
C SER A 725 36.59 23.64 15.04
N HIS A 726 37.86 23.43 14.68
CA HIS A 726 38.85 24.49 14.68
C HIS A 726 38.56 25.54 13.59
N GLY A 727 37.91 26.67 14.00
CA GLY A 727 37.62 27.81 13.11
C GLY A 727 36.12 28.06 12.84
N SER A 728 35.21 27.23 13.30
CA SER A 728 33.77 27.50 13.24
C SER A 728 33.33 28.33 14.44
N ALA A 729 32.38 29.26 14.21
CA ALA A 729 31.76 30.11 15.24
C ALA A 729 30.80 29.34 16.18
N VAL A 730 31.05 28.04 16.38
CA VAL A 730 30.14 27.11 17.07
C VAL A 730 30.48 27.08 18.57
N THR A 731 29.43 27.13 19.39
CA THR A 731 29.59 26.88 20.82
C THR A 731 30.02 25.42 21.04
N ALA A 732 30.81 25.12 22.06
CA ALA A 732 31.31 23.76 22.36
C ALA A 732 30.19 22.69 22.53
N THR A 733 28.91 23.12 22.57
CA THR A 733 27.72 22.28 22.73
C THR A 733 27.02 21.92 21.42
N GLU A 734 27.16 22.74 20.37
CA GLU A 734 26.47 22.54 19.07
C GLU A 734 27.39 21.70 18.14
N ARG A 735 26.89 20.53 17.75
CA ARG A 735 27.66 19.53 16.99
C ARG A 735 27.16 19.35 15.57
N ILE A 736 25.94 19.83 15.28
CA ILE A 736 25.29 19.70 13.96
C ILE A 736 24.74 21.06 13.56
N HIS A 737 25.14 21.53 12.38
CA HIS A 737 24.58 22.73 11.73
C HIS A 737 23.50 22.30 10.73
N ILE A 738 22.33 22.86 10.84
CA ILE A 738 21.20 22.59 9.96
C ILE A 738 20.86 23.86 9.18
N SER A 739 21.05 23.82 7.85
CA SER A 739 20.84 24.95 6.95
C SER A 739 19.85 24.67 5.82
#